data_446703f837e0e276c6b3fe813c7ba8f3
#
_entry.id   446703f837e0e276c6b3fe813c7ba8f3
#
_cell.length_a   1.000
_cell.length_b   1.000
_cell.length_c   1.000
_cell.angle_alpha   90.00
_cell.angle_beta   90.00
_cell.angle_gamma   90.00
#
_symmetry.space_group_name_H-M   'P 1'
#
loop_
_entity.id
_entity.type
_entity.pdbx_description
1 polymer ?
#
loop_
_entity_poly.entity_id
_entity_poly.type
_entity_poly.pdbx_seq_one_letter_code
_entity_poly.pdbx_strand_id
1 'polypeptide(L)'
;MHAVDWQTDGVPRSTHYDDVYRSHHGTQDLGLRQSREVFLAGCGLIGEQALWRHQAHWHILETGFGLGLNFLSTWWAWQQDPQRPARLSYSAVELHPVQAQDLLRSVAAFEPLLPLAQQLAAQWRGLLPGLHRLVFEGGALQLTLAIGDAPVALREFDSAVDSVFLDGFSPEVNPQMWALPTLKAVARLARSGTGLATWCVRRTLREDLQQCGFASERLPGVPPKQHRLVARFAPAWTPRQRPRLPLVQGPDRRALVLGAGLSGAAVACSLAKRGWQVEVLDAGDGPGAGASGLPVGLTAPHVSPDDNPLSRITRAGVRATMGRAQDMLAPGDWQASGVLEHRVEGKHRLGQDWPEAGADWSRNATPEECLAAGLPADTPALWHRMAAWLRPRALVKAQLATPGVAVRWGASAKALQHEAGRWQALDAQGRVLGEAPWLVLASGFDSRALLENLSLKPALHPLRGQVSLGRVNDLPEALRAGLPAMPVNGHGSFVSGMPLLDEWGDAPGWCLGATFERAQPQALLRDEDHAANHARLGRLLPGLSGPMQAAFAPQTVRAWAGLRCTVPDRLPMVGAVAPDRWPGLWMCAGMGARGISLSVLCGELIAAQLEGEPLPLSPSLALRLAASRPGAQQA
;
A
#
# COMPACT_ATOMS: atom_id res chain seq x y z
N MET A 1 -8.78 3.63 -19.79
CA MET A 1 -9.01 4.93 -19.16
C MET A 1 -9.97 5.74 -20.01
N HIS A 2 -10.80 6.62 -19.40
CA HIS A 2 -11.84 7.32 -20.09
C HIS A 2 -11.31 8.56 -20.81
N ALA A 3 -11.84 8.87 -22.02
CA ALA A 3 -11.43 10.04 -22.78
C ALA A 3 -12.24 11.28 -22.35
N VAL A 4 -11.54 12.39 -22.17
CA VAL A 4 -12.12 13.70 -21.94
C VAL A 4 -12.13 14.46 -23.25
N ASP A 5 -13.30 14.99 -23.64
CA ASP A 5 -13.42 15.91 -24.76
C ASP A 5 -13.12 17.34 -24.27
N TRP A 6 -12.04 17.91 -24.82
CA TRP A 6 -11.62 19.27 -24.53
C TRP A 6 -12.12 20.19 -25.64
N GLN A 7 -13.25 20.84 -25.40
CA GLN A 7 -13.84 21.73 -26.36
C GLN A 7 -12.95 22.97 -26.66
N THR A 8 -13.27 23.69 -27.71
CA THR A 8 -12.47 24.86 -28.16
C THR A 8 -12.37 25.97 -27.11
N ASP A 9 -13.33 26.05 -26.19
CA ASP A 9 -13.32 26.96 -25.05
C ASP A 9 -12.54 26.45 -23.82
N GLY A 10 -11.91 25.25 -23.93
CA GLY A 10 -11.15 24.62 -22.86
C GLY A 10 -12.00 23.95 -21.77
N VAL A 11 -13.31 23.78 -21.99
CA VAL A 11 -14.21 23.09 -21.05
C VAL A 11 -14.05 21.58 -21.17
N PRO A 12 -13.72 20.86 -20.09
CA PRO A 12 -13.65 19.41 -20.11
C PRO A 12 -15.05 18.79 -20.06
N ARG A 13 -15.38 17.96 -21.04
CA ARG A 13 -16.63 17.23 -21.15
C ARG A 13 -16.39 15.72 -21.12
N SER A 14 -17.23 15.00 -20.39
CA SER A 14 -17.25 13.55 -20.43
C SER A 14 -17.89 13.05 -21.71
N THR A 15 -17.17 12.23 -22.47
CA THR A 15 -17.71 11.58 -23.68
C THR A 15 -18.73 10.50 -23.35
N HIS A 16 -18.73 9.99 -22.12
CA HIS A 16 -19.66 8.94 -21.66
C HIS A 16 -21.00 9.50 -21.19
N TYR A 17 -20.95 10.59 -20.38
CA TYR A 17 -22.14 11.19 -19.76
C TYR A 17 -22.68 12.38 -20.55
N ASP A 18 -21.94 12.84 -21.57
CA ASP A 18 -22.28 14.05 -22.32
C ASP A 18 -22.56 15.28 -21.43
N ASP A 19 -21.78 15.39 -20.34
CA ASP A 19 -21.88 16.47 -19.35
C ASP A 19 -20.49 17.04 -19.03
N VAL A 20 -20.44 18.24 -18.46
CA VAL A 20 -19.19 18.93 -18.15
C VAL A 20 -18.67 18.54 -16.77
N TYR A 21 -17.35 18.33 -16.66
CA TYR A 21 -16.72 18.06 -15.36
C TYR A 21 -16.75 19.26 -14.41
N ARG A 22 -16.88 20.45 -14.93
CA ARG A 22 -16.96 21.69 -14.15
C ARG A 22 -17.75 22.77 -14.89
N SER A 23 -18.42 23.63 -14.15
CA SER A 23 -19.11 24.78 -14.72
C SER A 23 -18.11 25.74 -15.37
N HIS A 24 -18.46 26.26 -16.53
CA HIS A 24 -17.69 27.25 -17.27
C HIS A 24 -18.62 28.37 -17.74
N HIS A 25 -18.39 29.58 -17.26
CA HIS A 25 -18.95 30.79 -17.83
C HIS A 25 -17.99 31.96 -17.52
N GLY A 26 -17.28 32.43 -18.53
CA GLY A 26 -16.66 33.75 -18.59
C GLY A 26 -15.36 33.99 -17.81
N THR A 27 -14.95 33.11 -16.84
CA THR A 27 -13.67 33.26 -16.12
C THR A 27 -12.97 31.92 -15.97
N GLN A 28 -11.66 31.89 -16.18
CA GLN A 28 -10.84 30.68 -16.06
C GLN A 28 -10.88 30.05 -14.65
N ASP A 29 -11.16 30.86 -13.61
CA ASP A 29 -11.11 30.44 -12.20
C ASP A 29 -12.39 29.81 -11.66
N LEU A 30 -13.46 29.70 -12.47
CA LEU A 30 -14.77 29.28 -11.97
C LEU A 30 -14.78 27.87 -11.37
N GLY A 31 -14.05 26.94 -11.96
CA GLY A 31 -13.94 25.57 -11.43
C GLY A 31 -13.27 25.51 -10.07
N LEU A 32 -12.16 26.24 -9.89
CA LEU A 32 -11.46 26.33 -8.61
C LEU A 32 -12.32 27.05 -7.56
N ARG A 33 -12.99 28.13 -7.97
CA ARG A 33 -13.93 28.87 -7.11
C ARG A 33 -15.09 27.98 -6.67
N GLN A 34 -15.67 27.19 -7.56
CA GLN A 34 -16.71 26.21 -7.23
C GLN A 34 -16.21 25.18 -6.22
N SER A 35 -15.03 24.59 -6.44
CA SER A 35 -14.42 23.66 -5.51
C SER A 35 -14.27 24.27 -4.11
N ARG A 36 -13.74 25.46 -4.03
CA ARG A 36 -13.50 26.16 -2.75
C ARG A 36 -14.80 26.59 -2.05
N GLU A 37 -15.71 27.27 -2.76
CA GLU A 37 -16.89 27.84 -2.15
C GLU A 37 -17.99 26.80 -1.91
N VAL A 38 -18.21 25.85 -2.84
CA VAL A 38 -19.25 24.83 -2.65
C VAL A 38 -18.78 23.79 -1.64
N PHE A 39 -17.62 23.17 -1.87
CA PHE A 39 -17.21 21.99 -1.10
C PHE A 39 -16.40 22.34 0.14
N LEU A 40 -15.26 23.04 0.01
CA LEU A 40 -14.42 23.33 1.15
C LEU A 40 -15.13 24.27 2.16
N ALA A 41 -15.63 25.42 1.70
CA ALA A 41 -16.37 26.33 2.57
C ALA A 41 -17.70 25.72 3.03
N GLY A 42 -18.37 24.95 2.14
CA GLY A 42 -19.63 24.26 2.49
C GLY A 42 -19.47 23.23 3.61
N CYS A 43 -18.32 22.57 3.70
CA CYS A 43 -17.99 21.68 4.80
C CYS A 43 -17.24 22.38 5.95
N GLY A 44 -17.04 23.70 5.88
CA GLY A 44 -16.36 24.49 6.91
C GLY A 44 -14.86 24.21 7.03
N LEU A 45 -14.18 23.87 5.92
CA LEU A 45 -12.77 23.54 5.91
C LEU A 45 -11.85 24.74 5.65
N ILE A 46 -12.41 25.87 5.21
CA ILE A 46 -11.67 27.11 4.98
C ILE A 46 -12.34 28.28 5.69
N GLY A 47 -11.60 29.34 5.95
CA GLY A 47 -12.02 30.50 6.72
C GLY A 47 -11.40 30.55 8.12
N GLU A 48 -11.73 31.58 8.91
CA GLU A 48 -11.13 31.81 10.23
C GLU A 48 -11.43 30.69 11.25
N GLN A 49 -12.56 30.02 11.11
CA GLN A 49 -13.03 28.96 12.02
C GLN A 49 -13.05 27.60 11.31
N ALA A 50 -12.03 27.28 10.53
CA ALA A 50 -11.98 26.00 9.82
C ALA A 50 -12.03 24.80 10.81
N LEU A 51 -13.00 23.91 10.58
CA LEU A 51 -13.33 22.81 11.50
C LEU A 51 -12.21 21.77 11.66
N TRP A 52 -11.33 21.65 10.68
CA TRP A 52 -10.20 20.70 10.72
C TRP A 52 -9.02 21.19 11.55
N ARG A 53 -8.98 22.48 11.91
CA ARG A 53 -7.87 23.03 12.69
C ARG A 53 -7.71 22.36 14.03
N HIS A 54 -6.46 22.17 14.44
CA HIS A 54 -6.08 21.52 15.69
C HIS A 54 -6.54 20.05 15.81
N GLN A 55 -7.11 19.45 14.76
CA GLN A 55 -7.41 18.04 14.74
C GLN A 55 -6.15 17.23 14.42
N ALA A 56 -5.97 16.08 15.04
CA ALA A 56 -4.87 15.18 14.70
C ALA A 56 -5.01 14.59 13.29
N HIS A 57 -6.26 14.36 12.88
CA HIS A 57 -6.62 13.73 11.62
C HIS A 57 -7.98 14.26 11.12
N TRP A 58 -8.12 14.41 9.81
CA TRP A 58 -9.39 14.74 9.16
C TRP A 58 -9.63 13.80 7.97
N HIS A 59 -10.86 13.34 7.81
CA HIS A 59 -11.23 12.42 6.74
C HIS A 59 -12.34 12.99 5.86
N ILE A 60 -12.07 13.11 4.57
CA ILE A 60 -13.02 13.58 3.55
C ILE A 60 -13.42 12.41 2.65
N LEU A 61 -14.71 12.34 2.30
CA LEU A 61 -15.25 11.46 1.28
C LEU A 61 -15.77 12.26 0.10
N GLU A 62 -15.40 11.88 -1.12
CA GLU A 62 -15.95 12.42 -2.37
C GLU A 62 -16.61 11.31 -3.17
N THR A 63 -17.79 11.57 -3.75
CA THR A 63 -18.54 10.56 -4.50
C THR A 63 -18.19 10.48 -5.99
N GLY A 64 -17.59 11.51 -6.57
CA GLY A 64 -17.15 11.54 -7.96
C GLY A 64 -15.82 12.29 -8.09
N PHE A 65 -14.70 11.56 -8.26
CA PHE A 65 -13.36 12.16 -8.30
C PHE A 65 -13.12 13.01 -9.56
N GLY A 66 -13.60 12.54 -10.70
CA GLY A 66 -13.51 13.21 -11.99
C GLY A 66 -12.07 13.57 -12.36
N LEU A 67 -11.82 14.87 -12.57
CA LEU A 67 -10.50 15.43 -12.87
C LEU A 67 -9.67 15.77 -11.62
N GLY A 68 -10.15 15.42 -10.42
CA GLY A 68 -9.42 15.59 -9.17
C GLY A 68 -9.32 17.02 -8.63
N LEU A 69 -10.10 17.96 -9.16
CA LEU A 69 -10.00 19.37 -8.79
C LEU A 69 -10.34 19.61 -7.31
N ASN A 70 -11.35 18.95 -6.76
CA ASN A 70 -11.70 19.04 -5.34
C ASN A 70 -10.59 18.50 -4.44
N PHE A 71 -9.96 17.39 -4.82
CA PHE A 71 -8.81 16.83 -4.10
C PHE A 71 -7.61 17.80 -4.13
N LEU A 72 -7.24 18.31 -5.29
CA LEU A 72 -6.12 19.22 -5.45
C LEU A 72 -6.35 20.56 -4.72
N SER A 73 -7.57 21.11 -4.79
CA SER A 73 -7.96 22.29 -4.02
C SER A 73 -7.90 22.09 -2.52
N THR A 74 -8.31 20.90 -2.07
CA THR A 74 -8.26 20.51 -0.67
C THR A 74 -6.81 20.35 -0.20
N TRP A 75 -5.95 19.69 -0.99
CA TRP A 75 -4.54 19.53 -0.70
C TRP A 75 -3.85 20.88 -0.58
N TRP A 76 -4.08 21.76 -1.55
CA TRP A 76 -3.55 23.13 -1.50
C TRP A 76 -4.02 23.89 -0.27
N ALA A 77 -5.34 23.89 0.02
CA ALA A 77 -5.88 24.56 1.20
C ALA A 77 -5.29 24.00 2.51
N TRP A 78 -5.10 22.67 2.58
CA TRP A 78 -4.45 22.01 3.72
C TRP A 78 -3.00 22.45 3.87
N GLN A 79 -2.23 22.59 2.79
CA GLN A 79 -0.85 23.09 2.86
C GLN A 79 -0.77 24.54 3.35
N GLN A 80 -1.74 25.38 2.98
CA GLN A 80 -1.77 26.81 3.34
C GLN A 80 -2.24 27.06 4.78
N ASP A 81 -2.89 26.11 5.45
CA ASP A 81 -3.37 26.32 6.80
C ASP A 81 -2.31 25.90 7.84
N PRO A 82 -1.70 26.85 8.59
CA PRO A 82 -0.68 26.53 9.60
C PRO A 82 -1.23 25.71 10.78
N GLN A 83 -2.54 25.71 10.97
CA GLN A 83 -3.23 24.95 12.02
C GLN A 83 -3.93 23.69 11.49
N ARG A 84 -3.56 23.28 10.27
CA ARG A 84 -4.09 22.08 9.60
C ARG A 84 -3.96 20.82 10.45
N PRO A 85 -4.80 19.80 10.24
CA PRO A 85 -4.58 18.49 10.83
C PRO A 85 -3.24 17.92 10.40
N ALA A 86 -2.56 17.23 11.32
CA ALA A 86 -1.29 16.58 11.02
C ALA A 86 -1.41 15.54 9.89
N ARG A 87 -2.59 14.94 9.75
CA ARG A 87 -2.89 13.96 8.70
C ARG A 87 -4.24 14.26 8.03
N LEU A 88 -4.27 14.08 6.72
CA LEU A 88 -5.47 14.20 5.90
C LEU A 88 -5.70 12.90 5.11
N SER A 89 -6.84 12.25 5.36
CA SER A 89 -7.32 11.16 4.53
C SER A 89 -8.38 11.67 3.56
N TYR A 90 -8.22 11.35 2.29
CA TYR A 90 -9.21 11.65 1.26
C TYR A 90 -9.65 10.36 0.60
N SER A 91 -10.89 9.97 0.78
CA SER A 91 -11.50 8.82 0.11
C SER A 91 -12.35 9.31 -1.05
N ALA A 92 -12.20 8.69 -2.20
CA ALA A 92 -13.00 9.06 -3.37
C ALA A 92 -13.46 7.84 -4.16
N VAL A 93 -14.58 7.98 -4.86
CA VAL A 93 -15.08 6.99 -5.81
C VAL A 93 -14.95 7.54 -7.22
N GLU A 94 -14.59 6.68 -8.18
CA GLU A 94 -14.56 7.01 -9.60
C GLU A 94 -14.88 5.75 -10.42
N LEU A 95 -15.83 5.87 -11.35
CA LEU A 95 -16.17 4.75 -12.22
C LEU A 95 -15.26 4.67 -13.45
N HIS A 96 -14.92 5.83 -14.00
CA HIS A 96 -14.21 5.98 -15.25
C HIS A 96 -12.98 6.87 -15.12
N PRO A 97 -11.87 6.38 -14.51
CA PRO A 97 -10.67 7.19 -14.33
C PRO A 97 -10.19 7.81 -15.65
N VAL A 98 -9.94 9.09 -15.64
CA VAL A 98 -9.40 9.85 -16.78
C VAL A 98 -7.91 9.54 -16.98
N GLN A 99 -7.32 10.00 -18.07
CA GLN A 99 -5.88 9.88 -18.30
C GLN A 99 -5.10 10.88 -17.42
N ALA A 100 -3.87 10.52 -17.04
CA ALA A 100 -3.02 11.38 -16.20
C ALA A 100 -2.78 12.77 -16.82
N GLN A 101 -2.68 12.85 -18.14
CA GLN A 101 -2.52 14.12 -18.86
C GLN A 101 -3.77 15.01 -18.79
N ASP A 102 -4.97 14.42 -18.65
CA ASP A 102 -6.18 15.22 -18.47
C ASP A 102 -6.25 15.85 -17.07
N LEU A 103 -5.70 15.17 -16.05
CA LEU A 103 -5.52 15.78 -14.72
C LEU A 103 -4.63 17.03 -14.80
N LEU A 104 -3.49 16.94 -15.49
CA LEU A 104 -2.57 18.06 -15.67
C LEU A 104 -3.21 19.20 -16.46
N ARG A 105 -3.88 18.87 -17.57
CA ARG A 105 -4.57 19.84 -18.42
C ARG A 105 -5.68 20.55 -17.66
N SER A 106 -6.38 19.86 -16.76
CA SER A 106 -7.50 20.44 -16.01
C SER A 106 -7.07 21.58 -15.07
N VAL A 107 -5.83 21.60 -14.64
CA VAL A 107 -5.30 22.63 -13.71
C VAL A 107 -4.26 23.54 -14.35
N ALA A 108 -4.07 23.45 -15.66
CA ALA A 108 -3.05 24.25 -16.36
C ALA A 108 -3.20 25.77 -16.16
N ALA A 109 -4.45 26.24 -15.94
CA ALA A 109 -4.76 27.63 -15.63
C ALA A 109 -4.62 27.99 -14.13
N PHE A 110 -4.31 27.03 -13.26
CA PHE A 110 -4.25 27.20 -11.80
C PHE A 110 -2.85 26.92 -11.28
N GLU A 111 -1.93 27.88 -11.47
CA GLU A 111 -0.50 27.72 -11.13
C GLU A 111 -0.23 27.03 -9.78
N PRO A 112 -0.91 27.37 -8.66
CA PRO A 112 -0.65 26.75 -7.37
C PRO A 112 -0.97 25.25 -7.32
N LEU A 113 -1.83 24.74 -8.20
CA LEU A 113 -2.25 23.34 -8.23
C LEU A 113 -1.37 22.48 -9.14
N LEU A 114 -0.63 23.08 -10.08
CA LEU A 114 0.13 22.34 -11.07
C LEU A 114 1.19 21.39 -10.45
N PRO A 115 2.00 21.81 -9.45
CA PRO A 115 2.96 20.91 -8.80
C PRO A 115 2.27 19.72 -8.08
N LEU A 116 1.09 19.96 -7.51
CA LEU A 116 0.31 18.91 -6.84
C LEU A 116 -0.29 17.93 -7.85
N ALA A 117 -0.79 18.45 -8.96
CA ALA A 117 -1.30 17.63 -10.06
C ALA A 117 -0.19 16.78 -10.71
N GLN A 118 1.04 17.29 -10.81
CA GLN A 118 2.18 16.51 -11.27
C GLN A 118 2.49 15.33 -10.34
N GLN A 119 2.45 15.53 -9.03
CA GLN A 119 2.63 14.46 -8.05
C GLN A 119 1.48 13.44 -8.13
N LEU A 120 0.23 13.89 -8.30
CA LEU A 120 -0.92 13.01 -8.49
C LEU A 120 -0.76 12.19 -9.77
N ALA A 121 -0.47 12.83 -10.90
CA ALA A 121 -0.29 12.21 -12.22
C ALA A 121 0.84 11.16 -12.22
N ALA A 122 1.93 11.39 -11.49
CA ALA A 122 3.03 10.44 -11.36
C ALA A 122 2.60 9.10 -10.73
N GLN A 123 1.58 9.12 -9.86
CA GLN A 123 1.02 7.92 -9.22
C GLN A 123 -0.26 7.40 -9.90
N TRP A 124 -0.81 8.14 -10.89
CA TRP A 124 -2.09 7.86 -11.55
C TRP A 124 -1.96 6.82 -12.66
N ARG A 125 -1.74 5.58 -12.26
CA ARG A 125 -1.53 4.44 -13.18
C ARG A 125 -2.00 3.13 -12.55
N GLY A 126 -2.36 2.16 -13.39
CA GLY A 126 -2.78 0.84 -12.95
C GLY A 126 -4.05 0.87 -12.10
N LEU A 127 -5.01 1.75 -12.42
CA LEU A 127 -6.25 1.93 -11.69
C LEU A 127 -7.31 0.92 -12.17
N LEU A 128 -7.09 -0.35 -11.81
CA LEU A 128 -8.05 -1.44 -12.01
C LEU A 128 -9.23 -1.31 -11.05
N PRO A 129 -10.38 -1.98 -11.28
CA PRO A 129 -11.48 -2.00 -10.31
C PRO A 129 -11.03 -2.41 -8.92
N GLY A 130 -11.49 -1.69 -7.88
CA GLY A 130 -11.14 -1.88 -6.48
C GLY A 130 -10.43 -0.68 -5.84
N LEU A 131 -9.83 -0.87 -4.66
CA LEU A 131 -9.16 0.19 -3.91
C LEU A 131 -7.71 0.42 -4.33
N HIS A 132 -7.36 1.69 -4.45
CA HIS A 132 -5.99 2.16 -4.69
C HIS A 132 -5.62 3.22 -3.64
N ARG A 133 -4.49 3.03 -2.95
CA ARG A 133 -3.92 4.02 -2.03
C ARG A 133 -2.79 4.75 -2.72
N LEU A 134 -2.94 6.09 -2.86
CA LEU A 134 -1.88 7.01 -3.28
C LEU A 134 -1.47 7.84 -2.07
N VAL A 135 -0.17 8.05 -1.91
CA VAL A 135 0.40 8.65 -0.69
C VAL A 135 1.24 9.87 -1.07
N PHE A 136 1.03 10.97 -0.36
CA PHE A 136 1.68 12.25 -0.58
C PHE A 136 2.18 12.82 0.74
N GLU A 137 2.99 13.89 0.68
CA GLU A 137 3.48 14.62 1.86
C GLU A 137 4.15 13.69 2.89
N GLY A 138 4.99 12.76 2.42
CA GLY A 138 5.67 11.81 3.29
C GLY A 138 4.74 10.87 4.07
N GLY A 139 3.45 10.76 3.66
CA GLY A 139 2.42 9.96 4.32
C GLY A 139 1.38 10.76 5.10
N ALA A 140 1.55 12.09 5.23
CA ALA A 140 0.58 12.95 5.92
C ALA A 140 -0.71 13.15 5.12
N LEU A 141 -0.66 13.04 3.80
CA LEU A 141 -1.83 13.05 2.92
C LEU A 141 -1.98 11.70 2.20
N GLN A 142 -3.17 11.10 2.31
CA GLN A 142 -3.49 9.82 1.70
C GLN A 142 -4.77 9.94 0.87
N LEU A 143 -4.69 9.62 -0.42
CA LEU A 143 -5.85 9.44 -1.29
C LEU A 143 -6.17 7.95 -1.41
N THR A 144 -7.37 7.56 -0.97
CA THR A 144 -7.89 6.20 -1.18
C THR A 144 -8.99 6.26 -2.24
N LEU A 145 -8.66 5.80 -3.44
CA LEU A 145 -9.54 5.84 -4.59
C LEU A 145 -10.18 4.47 -4.81
N ALA A 146 -11.53 4.41 -4.80
CA ALA A 146 -12.29 3.22 -5.15
C ALA A 146 -12.74 3.32 -6.61
N ILE A 147 -12.20 2.46 -7.46
CA ILE A 147 -12.60 2.38 -8.87
C ILE A 147 -13.77 1.41 -8.99
N GLY A 148 -14.93 1.93 -9.39
CA GLY A 148 -16.16 1.17 -9.56
C GLY A 148 -17.41 2.01 -9.39
N ASP A 149 -18.56 1.38 -9.63
CA ASP A 149 -19.87 2.01 -9.47
C ASP A 149 -20.13 2.47 -8.02
N ALA A 150 -20.60 3.71 -7.83
CA ALA A 150 -20.63 4.36 -6.52
C ALA A 150 -21.36 3.56 -5.43
N PRO A 151 -22.56 3.00 -5.61
CA PRO A 151 -23.24 2.20 -4.58
C PRO A 151 -22.44 0.97 -4.13
N VAL A 152 -21.61 0.41 -5.03
CA VAL A 152 -20.77 -0.76 -4.75
C VAL A 152 -19.43 -0.32 -4.17
N ALA A 153 -18.77 0.64 -4.81
CA ALA A 153 -17.46 1.14 -4.43
C ALA A 153 -17.44 1.78 -3.03
N LEU A 154 -18.50 2.49 -2.64
CA LEU A 154 -18.64 3.03 -1.29
C LEU A 154 -18.64 1.96 -0.19
N ARG A 155 -19.00 0.70 -0.51
CA ARG A 155 -18.97 -0.41 0.46
C ARG A 155 -17.54 -0.88 0.77
N GLU A 156 -16.59 -0.53 -0.11
CA GLU A 156 -15.16 -0.81 0.09
C GLU A 156 -14.53 0.07 1.17
N PHE A 157 -15.19 1.15 1.61
CA PHE A 157 -14.75 1.98 2.74
C PHE A 157 -15.42 1.53 4.04
N ASP A 158 -14.67 1.62 5.16
CA ASP A 158 -15.15 1.21 6.49
C ASP A 158 -14.85 2.23 7.61
N SER A 159 -14.11 3.29 7.33
CA SER A 159 -13.79 4.36 8.29
C SER A 159 -14.85 5.46 8.30
N ALA A 160 -15.04 6.09 9.46
CA ALA A 160 -15.91 7.24 9.57
C ALA A 160 -15.30 8.47 8.87
N VAL A 161 -16.16 9.34 8.34
CA VAL A 161 -15.77 10.56 7.64
C VAL A 161 -16.20 11.81 8.39
N ASP A 162 -15.44 12.89 8.25
CA ASP A 162 -15.72 14.19 8.85
C ASP A 162 -16.45 15.11 7.88
N SER A 163 -16.14 14.98 6.59
CA SER A 163 -16.73 15.77 5.52
C SER A 163 -17.09 14.90 4.33
N VAL A 164 -18.17 15.25 3.63
CA VAL A 164 -18.62 14.63 2.39
C VAL A 164 -18.75 15.68 1.31
N PHE A 165 -18.01 15.49 0.22
CA PHE A 165 -18.19 16.20 -1.03
C PHE A 165 -19.09 15.33 -1.92
N LEU A 166 -20.38 15.64 -1.95
CA LEU A 166 -21.35 14.91 -2.76
C LEU A 166 -21.32 15.54 -4.17
N ASP A 167 -20.42 15.02 -4.99
CA ASP A 167 -20.15 15.49 -6.36
C ASP A 167 -20.37 14.40 -7.40
N GLY A 168 -20.57 14.79 -8.64
CA GLY A 168 -20.81 13.92 -9.78
C GLY A 168 -21.52 14.67 -10.91
N PHE A 169 -21.67 14.01 -12.07
CA PHE A 169 -22.45 14.53 -13.19
C PHE A 169 -23.92 14.73 -12.81
N SER A 170 -24.62 15.52 -13.61
CA SER A 170 -26.01 15.91 -13.29
C SER A 170 -26.92 14.69 -13.06
N PRO A 171 -27.95 14.82 -12.20
CA PRO A 171 -28.87 13.72 -11.94
C PRO A 171 -29.67 13.25 -13.18
N GLU A 172 -29.68 14.03 -14.25
CA GLU A 172 -30.30 13.69 -15.54
C GLU A 172 -29.50 12.60 -16.28
N VAL A 173 -28.17 12.68 -16.24
CA VAL A 173 -27.27 11.79 -16.99
C VAL A 173 -26.64 10.72 -16.09
N ASN A 174 -26.57 10.97 -14.79
CA ASN A 174 -26.01 10.02 -13.80
C ASN A 174 -26.93 9.89 -12.58
N PRO A 175 -28.16 9.39 -12.73
CA PRO A 175 -29.13 9.31 -11.62
C PRO A 175 -28.67 8.41 -10.47
N GLN A 176 -27.86 7.39 -10.73
CA GLN A 176 -27.41 6.42 -9.72
C GLN A 176 -26.54 7.07 -8.64
N MET A 177 -25.74 8.06 -8.99
CA MET A 177 -24.89 8.80 -8.06
C MET A 177 -25.74 9.52 -6.98
N TRP A 178 -26.94 9.99 -7.34
CA TRP A 178 -27.84 10.78 -6.51
C TRP A 178 -28.97 9.96 -5.87
N ALA A 179 -29.01 8.66 -6.16
CA ALA A 179 -30.08 7.78 -5.71
C ALA A 179 -29.93 7.41 -4.22
N LEU A 180 -31.05 7.11 -3.59
CA LEU A 180 -31.13 6.74 -2.17
C LEU A 180 -30.15 5.62 -1.75
N PRO A 181 -29.86 4.56 -2.54
CA PRO A 181 -28.87 3.57 -2.18
C PRO A 181 -27.45 4.14 -2.00
N THR A 182 -27.05 5.09 -2.87
CA THR A 182 -25.75 5.79 -2.77
C THR A 182 -25.72 6.68 -1.53
N LEU A 183 -26.80 7.46 -1.28
CA LEU A 183 -26.90 8.31 -0.09
C LEU A 183 -26.90 7.50 1.21
N LYS A 184 -27.54 6.33 1.25
CA LYS A 184 -27.45 5.39 2.38
C LYS A 184 -26.04 4.86 2.58
N ALA A 185 -25.30 4.60 1.49
CA ALA A 185 -23.90 4.17 1.58
C ALA A 185 -22.99 5.29 2.13
N VAL A 186 -23.23 6.54 1.74
CA VAL A 186 -22.59 7.74 2.31
C VAL A 186 -22.93 7.88 3.80
N ALA A 187 -24.22 7.85 4.16
CA ALA A 187 -24.69 7.98 5.55
C ALA A 187 -24.10 6.91 6.48
N ARG A 188 -23.87 5.70 5.96
CA ARG A 188 -23.19 4.61 6.70
C ARG A 188 -21.78 4.99 7.16
N LEU A 189 -21.09 5.85 6.42
CA LEU A 189 -19.75 6.32 6.72
C LEU A 189 -19.77 7.60 7.57
N ALA A 190 -20.89 8.30 7.67
CA ALA A 190 -21.02 9.50 8.47
C ALA A 190 -21.03 9.21 9.97
N ARG A 191 -20.55 10.18 10.75
CA ARG A 191 -20.66 10.24 12.21
C ARG A 191 -21.42 11.51 12.60
N SER A 192 -21.93 11.57 13.80
CA SER A 192 -22.62 12.79 14.29
C SER A 192 -21.75 14.03 14.04
N GLY A 193 -22.32 15.03 13.40
CA GLY A 193 -21.63 16.25 13.03
C GLY A 193 -20.92 16.23 11.66
N THR A 194 -20.83 15.09 10.95
CA THR A 194 -20.27 15.05 9.59
C THR A 194 -20.94 16.10 8.70
N GLY A 195 -20.12 17.00 8.11
CA GLY A 195 -20.57 17.99 7.14
C GLY A 195 -20.71 17.38 5.75
N LEU A 196 -21.72 17.82 4.99
CA LEU A 196 -21.90 17.46 3.59
C LEU A 196 -22.14 18.72 2.76
N ALA A 197 -21.53 18.80 1.59
CA ALA A 197 -21.72 19.88 0.65
C ALA A 197 -21.94 19.37 -0.77
N THR A 198 -22.80 20.05 -1.54
CA THR A 198 -23.07 19.73 -2.94
C THR A 198 -23.61 20.94 -3.70
N TRP A 199 -23.36 20.94 -5.00
CA TRP A 199 -23.95 21.93 -5.92
C TRP A 199 -25.41 21.62 -6.31
N CYS A 200 -25.86 20.38 -6.09
CA CYS A 200 -27.20 19.93 -6.45
C CYS A 200 -28.21 20.29 -5.35
N VAL A 201 -29.26 21.02 -5.71
CA VAL A 201 -30.29 21.53 -4.77
C VAL A 201 -31.67 20.93 -5.00
N ARG A 202 -31.78 19.84 -5.75
CA ARG A 202 -33.06 19.19 -6.07
C ARG A 202 -33.85 18.85 -4.81
N ARG A 203 -35.18 18.98 -4.92
CA ARG A 203 -36.09 18.67 -3.81
C ARG A 203 -35.95 17.19 -3.38
N THR A 204 -35.97 16.29 -4.35
CA THR A 204 -35.82 14.85 -4.09
C THR A 204 -34.53 14.52 -3.34
N LEU A 205 -33.38 15.11 -3.73
CA LEU A 205 -32.13 14.93 -3.02
C LEU A 205 -32.23 15.39 -1.57
N ARG A 206 -32.88 16.51 -1.29
CA ARG A 206 -33.05 17.01 0.09
C ARG A 206 -33.90 16.08 0.95
N GLU A 207 -34.99 15.55 0.37
CA GLU A 207 -35.88 14.59 1.02
C GLU A 207 -35.15 13.28 1.31
N ASP A 208 -34.35 12.76 0.36
CA ASP A 208 -33.54 11.55 0.53
C ASP A 208 -32.43 11.75 1.54
N LEU A 209 -31.75 12.91 1.56
CA LEU A 209 -30.74 13.24 2.57
C LEU A 209 -31.34 13.30 3.97
N GLN A 210 -32.55 13.89 4.12
CA GLN A 210 -33.28 13.92 5.38
C GLN A 210 -33.62 12.50 5.84
N GLN A 211 -34.08 11.64 4.94
CA GLN A 211 -34.33 10.22 5.24
C GLN A 211 -33.07 9.51 5.68
N CYS A 212 -31.89 9.90 5.15
CA CYS A 212 -30.59 9.36 5.52
C CYS A 212 -30.01 9.97 6.82
N GLY A 213 -30.68 10.92 7.47
CA GLY A 213 -30.25 11.54 8.72
C GLY A 213 -29.45 12.82 8.56
N PHE A 214 -29.41 13.43 7.37
CA PHE A 214 -28.79 14.72 7.14
C PHE A 214 -29.81 15.86 7.21
N ALA A 215 -29.58 16.82 8.11
CA ALA A 215 -30.31 18.09 8.12
C ALA A 215 -29.68 19.05 7.09
N SER A 216 -30.42 19.42 6.07
CA SER A 216 -29.93 20.19 4.92
C SER A 216 -30.42 21.61 4.89
N GLU A 217 -29.59 22.55 4.42
CA GLU A 217 -29.86 23.96 4.22
C GLU A 217 -29.42 24.42 2.83
N ARG A 218 -30.23 25.31 2.21
CA ARG A 218 -29.86 25.95 0.94
C ARG A 218 -29.15 27.27 1.24
N LEU A 219 -27.97 27.42 0.64
CA LEU A 219 -27.18 28.65 0.70
C LEU A 219 -26.97 29.25 -0.69
N PRO A 220 -26.60 30.55 -0.78
CA PRO A 220 -26.19 31.15 -2.06
C PRO A 220 -25.10 30.30 -2.74
N GLY A 221 -25.27 30.08 -4.04
CA GLY A 221 -24.36 29.28 -4.87
C GLY A 221 -23.28 30.12 -5.51
N VAL A 222 -22.46 29.46 -6.33
CA VAL A 222 -21.46 30.10 -7.21
C VAL A 222 -22.07 30.25 -8.59
N PRO A 223 -22.15 31.45 -9.15
CA PRO A 223 -22.68 31.65 -10.49
C PRO A 223 -22.07 30.70 -11.52
N PRO A 224 -22.81 30.16 -12.48
CA PRO A 224 -24.21 30.50 -12.80
C PRO A 224 -25.24 29.83 -11.88
N LYS A 225 -24.84 28.97 -10.94
CA LYS A 225 -25.74 28.28 -10.01
C LYS A 225 -26.14 29.23 -8.88
N GLN A 226 -27.46 29.49 -8.76
CA GLN A 226 -27.99 30.42 -7.75
C GLN A 226 -27.87 29.90 -6.33
N HIS A 227 -27.87 28.57 -6.14
CA HIS A 227 -27.85 27.95 -4.83
C HIS A 227 -26.92 26.75 -4.79
N ARG A 228 -26.45 26.44 -3.59
CA ARG A 228 -25.78 25.19 -3.17
C ARG A 228 -26.50 24.60 -1.97
N LEU A 229 -26.21 23.34 -1.67
CA LEU A 229 -26.74 22.66 -0.49
C LEU A 229 -25.61 22.33 0.46
N VAL A 230 -25.79 22.62 1.73
CA VAL A 230 -24.97 22.11 2.83
C VAL A 230 -25.85 21.25 3.73
N ALA A 231 -25.27 20.26 4.37
CA ALA A 231 -26.01 19.43 5.31
C ALA A 231 -25.09 18.94 6.45
N ARG A 232 -25.71 18.58 7.56
CA ARG A 232 -25.00 18.00 8.72
C ARG A 232 -25.68 16.71 9.12
N PHE A 233 -24.89 15.67 9.36
CA PHE A 233 -25.40 14.39 9.81
C PHE A 233 -25.82 14.49 11.28
N ALA A 234 -27.12 14.46 11.53
CA ALA A 234 -27.74 14.56 12.85
C ALA A 234 -29.02 13.70 12.90
N PRO A 235 -28.89 12.36 12.77
CA PRO A 235 -30.05 11.46 12.76
C PRO A 235 -30.78 11.47 14.09
N ALA A 236 -32.14 11.40 14.02
CA ALA A 236 -32.98 11.26 15.21
C ALA A 236 -32.92 9.86 15.84
N TRP A 237 -32.22 8.91 15.22
CA TRP A 237 -32.00 7.53 15.68
C TRP A 237 -30.54 7.27 15.96
N THR A 238 -30.24 6.25 16.76
CA THR A 238 -28.86 5.79 16.95
C THR A 238 -28.43 4.96 15.73
N PRO A 239 -27.43 5.41 14.94
CA PRO A 239 -26.94 4.63 13.83
C PRO A 239 -26.41 3.26 14.27
N ARG A 240 -26.70 2.21 13.52
CA ARG A 240 -26.17 0.87 13.78
C ARG A 240 -24.65 0.91 13.62
N GLN A 241 -23.92 0.84 14.72
CA GLN A 241 -22.48 0.73 14.67
C GLN A 241 -22.09 -0.68 14.21
N ARG A 242 -21.16 -0.78 13.26
CA ARG A 242 -20.52 -2.06 12.98
C ARG A 242 -19.53 -2.36 14.11
N PRO A 243 -19.37 -3.65 14.48
CA PRO A 243 -18.27 -4.03 15.35
C PRO A 243 -16.96 -3.59 14.69
N ARG A 244 -16.28 -2.65 15.29
CA ARG A 244 -14.93 -2.20 14.90
C ARG A 244 -13.96 -2.69 15.97
N LEU A 245 -12.73 -2.97 15.56
CA LEU A 245 -11.66 -3.15 16.54
C LEU A 245 -11.61 -1.91 17.43
N PRO A 246 -11.34 -2.07 18.74
CA PRO A 246 -11.21 -0.94 19.64
C PRO A 246 -10.16 0.02 19.09
N LEU A 247 -10.56 1.25 18.80
CA LEU A 247 -9.64 2.32 18.44
C LEU A 247 -8.80 2.67 19.65
N VAL A 248 -7.58 3.10 19.42
CA VAL A 248 -6.74 3.67 20.48
C VAL A 248 -7.41 4.93 20.99
N GLN A 249 -7.94 4.85 22.22
CA GLN A 249 -8.51 6.00 22.91
C GLN A 249 -7.48 6.53 23.92
N GLY A 250 -7.28 7.84 23.92
CA GLY A 250 -6.39 8.50 24.87
C GLY A 250 -4.98 8.82 24.35
N PRO A 251 -4.16 9.44 25.19
CA PRO A 251 -2.84 9.97 24.79
C PRO A 251 -1.73 8.91 24.76
N ASP A 252 -1.92 7.70 25.31
CA ASP A 252 -0.87 6.68 25.39
C ASP A 252 -0.68 5.94 24.05
N ARG A 253 0.07 6.58 23.15
CA ARG A 253 0.45 6.06 21.82
C ARG A 253 1.83 5.42 21.89
N ARG A 254 2.00 4.45 22.80
CA ARG A 254 3.24 3.66 22.92
C ARG A 254 3.00 2.24 22.45
N ALA A 255 3.91 1.74 21.63
CA ALA A 255 3.89 0.36 21.15
C ALA A 255 5.25 -0.30 21.33
N LEU A 256 5.22 -1.60 21.68
CA LEU A 256 6.37 -2.47 21.68
C LEU A 256 6.29 -3.39 20.44
N VAL A 257 7.33 -3.42 19.62
CA VAL A 257 7.41 -4.27 18.42
C VAL A 257 8.53 -5.28 18.63
N LEU A 258 8.24 -6.56 18.49
CA LEU A 258 9.23 -7.64 18.59
C LEU A 258 9.66 -8.09 17.20
N GLY A 259 10.91 -7.80 16.85
CA GLY A 259 11.53 -8.06 15.57
C GLY A 259 11.76 -6.81 14.72
N ALA A 260 13.01 -6.55 14.32
CA ALA A 260 13.45 -5.43 13.50
C ALA A 260 13.69 -5.83 12.02
N GLY A 261 12.97 -6.84 11.53
CA GLY A 261 12.94 -7.20 10.12
C GLY A 261 12.01 -6.30 9.29
N LEU A 262 11.76 -6.64 8.01
CA LEU A 262 10.86 -5.89 7.12
C LEU A 262 9.49 -5.62 7.74
N SER A 263 8.89 -6.61 8.41
CA SER A 263 7.57 -6.48 9.03
C SER A 263 7.57 -5.50 10.20
N GLY A 264 8.50 -5.68 11.14
CA GLY A 264 8.56 -4.83 12.34
C GLY A 264 8.98 -3.40 12.02
N ALA A 265 9.94 -3.22 11.12
CA ALA A 265 10.34 -1.89 10.65
C ALA A 265 9.19 -1.16 9.95
N ALA A 266 8.40 -1.86 9.12
CA ALA A 266 7.24 -1.28 8.46
C ALA A 266 6.13 -0.88 9.45
N VAL A 267 5.86 -1.73 10.47
CA VAL A 267 4.90 -1.41 11.54
C VAL A 267 5.39 -0.21 12.34
N ALA A 268 6.65 -0.23 12.80
CA ALA A 268 7.21 0.85 13.60
C ALA A 268 7.18 2.19 12.87
N CYS A 269 7.62 2.21 11.61
CA CYS A 269 7.57 3.40 10.76
C CYS A 269 6.13 3.90 10.56
N SER A 270 5.19 3.01 10.26
CA SER A 270 3.79 3.40 9.99
C SER A 270 3.09 3.95 11.24
N LEU A 271 3.39 3.42 12.41
CA LEU A 271 2.91 3.93 13.69
C LEU A 271 3.59 5.28 14.04
N ALA A 272 4.91 5.37 13.92
CA ALA A 272 5.67 6.58 14.25
C ALA A 272 5.26 7.77 13.38
N LYS A 273 5.01 7.56 12.07
CA LYS A 273 4.43 8.58 11.17
C LYS A 273 3.05 9.09 11.63
N ARG A 274 2.39 8.39 12.57
CA ARG A 274 1.11 8.75 13.20
C ARG A 274 1.27 9.29 14.62
N GLY A 275 2.52 9.63 15.01
CA GLY A 275 2.82 10.23 16.30
C GLY A 275 2.96 9.22 17.44
N TRP A 276 3.13 7.93 17.15
CA TRP A 276 3.42 6.91 18.16
C TRP A 276 4.88 6.93 18.57
N GLN A 277 5.13 6.59 19.83
CA GLN A 277 6.45 6.21 20.33
C GLN A 277 6.55 4.69 20.28
N VAL A 278 7.49 4.20 19.49
CA VAL A 278 7.63 2.76 19.22
C VAL A 278 9.00 2.28 19.68
N GLU A 279 9.01 1.36 20.63
CA GLU A 279 10.20 0.62 20.99
C GLU A 279 10.24 -0.70 20.19
N VAL A 280 11.34 -0.95 19.48
CA VAL A 280 11.57 -2.18 18.73
C VAL A 280 12.64 -3.00 19.43
N LEU A 281 12.33 -4.26 19.77
CA LEU A 281 13.29 -5.20 20.35
C LEU A 281 13.66 -6.25 19.28
N ASP A 282 14.95 -6.48 19.07
CA ASP A 282 15.44 -7.52 18.18
C ASP A 282 16.57 -8.33 18.82
N ALA A 283 16.54 -9.63 18.61
CA ALA A 283 17.56 -10.55 19.12
C ALA A 283 18.90 -10.45 18.38
N GLY A 284 18.88 -9.90 17.16
CA GLY A 284 20.07 -9.69 16.33
C GLY A 284 20.87 -8.45 16.75
N ASP A 285 21.97 -8.24 16.08
CA ASP A 285 22.94 -7.17 16.32
C ASP A 285 22.76 -5.95 15.40
N GLY A 286 21.80 -6.01 14.46
CA GLY A 286 21.58 -4.93 13.51
C GLY A 286 20.37 -5.13 12.60
N PRO A 287 20.11 -4.13 11.74
CA PRO A 287 18.95 -4.14 10.85
C PRO A 287 18.95 -5.35 9.90
N GLY A 288 17.83 -6.09 9.88
CA GLY A 288 17.68 -7.22 8.97
C GLY A 288 18.56 -8.42 9.28
N ALA A 289 18.89 -8.68 10.54
CA ALA A 289 19.70 -9.83 10.95
C ALA A 289 19.11 -11.20 10.55
N GLY A 290 17.77 -11.31 10.39
CA GLY A 290 17.09 -12.52 9.93
C GLY A 290 16.87 -12.57 8.41
N ALA A 291 15.74 -13.11 7.97
CA ALA A 291 15.38 -13.24 6.54
C ALA A 291 15.37 -11.91 5.76
N SER A 292 15.28 -10.80 6.45
CA SER A 292 15.32 -9.45 5.88
C SER A 292 16.73 -8.97 5.52
N GLY A 293 17.76 -9.76 5.82
CA GLY A 293 19.15 -9.52 5.40
C GLY A 293 19.48 -10.00 3.99
N LEU A 294 18.48 -10.46 3.21
CA LEU A 294 18.67 -10.81 1.80
C LEU A 294 19.37 -9.65 1.05
N PRO A 295 20.49 -9.92 0.35
CA PRO A 295 21.28 -8.87 -0.30
C PRO A 295 20.47 -8.02 -1.25
N VAL A 296 19.64 -8.63 -2.09
CA VAL A 296 18.71 -7.97 -3.02
C VAL A 296 17.47 -8.81 -3.20
N GLY A 297 16.33 -8.16 -3.38
CA GLY A 297 15.11 -8.87 -3.69
C GLY A 297 14.19 -8.06 -4.59
N LEU A 298 13.17 -8.73 -5.12
CA LEU A 298 12.23 -8.17 -6.06
C LEU A 298 10.88 -7.89 -5.38
N THR A 299 10.27 -6.79 -5.78
CA THR A 299 8.86 -6.53 -5.59
C THR A 299 8.17 -6.54 -6.95
N ALA A 300 7.27 -7.48 -7.14
CA ALA A 300 6.48 -7.63 -8.37
C ALA A 300 5.07 -8.13 -8.03
N PRO A 301 4.03 -7.73 -8.78
CA PRO A 301 2.68 -8.19 -8.56
C PRO A 301 2.53 -9.68 -8.92
N HIS A 302 1.68 -10.38 -8.19
CA HIS A 302 1.16 -11.66 -8.65
C HIS A 302 0.07 -11.40 -9.70
N VAL A 303 0.04 -12.20 -10.75
CA VAL A 303 -0.95 -12.10 -11.83
C VAL A 303 -1.71 -13.40 -11.96
N SER A 304 -3.04 -13.30 -11.95
CA SER A 304 -3.95 -14.39 -12.27
C SER A 304 -5.05 -13.89 -13.23
N PRO A 305 -5.55 -14.75 -14.13
CA PRO A 305 -6.58 -14.36 -15.10
C PRO A 305 -7.88 -13.88 -14.45
N ASP A 306 -8.22 -14.41 -13.28
CA ASP A 306 -9.44 -14.11 -12.51
C ASP A 306 -9.28 -12.96 -11.52
N ASP A 307 -8.15 -12.24 -11.57
CA ASP A 307 -7.82 -11.17 -10.62
C ASP A 307 -8.08 -11.54 -9.15
N ASN A 308 -7.63 -12.72 -8.76
CA ASN A 308 -7.87 -13.28 -7.44
C ASN A 308 -7.37 -12.39 -6.28
N PRO A 309 -7.79 -12.65 -5.03
CA PRO A 309 -7.40 -11.84 -3.88
C PRO A 309 -5.89 -11.66 -3.72
N LEU A 310 -5.07 -12.67 -4.05
CA LEU A 310 -3.62 -12.56 -3.97
C LEU A 310 -3.08 -11.54 -4.98
N SER A 311 -3.61 -11.51 -6.21
CA SER A 311 -3.24 -10.52 -7.23
C SER A 311 -3.53 -9.10 -6.75
N ARG A 312 -4.71 -8.86 -6.20
CA ARG A 312 -5.12 -7.55 -5.65
C ARG A 312 -4.27 -7.13 -4.46
N ILE A 313 -4.03 -8.03 -3.50
CA ILE A 313 -3.20 -7.76 -2.31
C ILE A 313 -1.75 -7.46 -2.72
N THR A 314 -1.18 -8.22 -3.65
CA THR A 314 0.22 -7.99 -4.07
C THR A 314 0.38 -6.70 -4.85
N ARG A 315 -0.58 -6.31 -5.70
CA ARG A 315 -0.55 -4.99 -6.36
C ARG A 315 -0.57 -3.84 -5.35
N ALA A 316 -1.46 -3.91 -4.36
CA ALA A 316 -1.50 -2.91 -3.28
C ALA A 316 -0.17 -2.87 -2.52
N GLY A 317 0.41 -4.03 -2.22
CA GLY A 317 1.69 -4.15 -1.54
C GLY A 317 2.87 -3.61 -2.36
N VAL A 318 2.94 -3.94 -3.65
CA VAL A 318 3.97 -3.39 -4.56
C VAL A 318 3.89 -1.88 -4.62
N ARG A 319 2.68 -1.30 -4.80
CA ARG A 319 2.48 0.15 -4.78
C ARG A 319 2.97 0.78 -3.48
N ALA A 320 2.59 0.20 -2.35
CA ALA A 320 3.01 0.69 -1.03
C ALA A 320 4.54 0.64 -0.83
N THR A 321 5.16 -0.47 -1.24
CA THR A 321 6.62 -0.66 -1.12
C THR A 321 7.38 0.28 -2.05
N MET A 322 6.97 0.42 -3.31
CA MET A 322 7.62 1.34 -4.26
C MET A 322 7.50 2.80 -3.79
N GLY A 323 6.33 3.21 -3.32
CA GLY A 323 6.14 4.56 -2.75
C GLY A 323 7.04 4.79 -1.53
N ARG A 324 7.11 3.82 -0.60
CA ARG A 324 7.98 3.88 0.58
C ARG A 324 9.46 3.92 0.20
N ALA A 325 9.88 3.14 -0.80
CA ALA A 325 11.24 3.12 -1.29
C ALA A 325 11.61 4.47 -1.94
N GLN A 326 10.72 5.03 -2.75
CA GLN A 326 10.93 6.33 -3.36
C GLN A 326 11.08 7.46 -2.32
N ASP A 327 10.32 7.40 -1.22
CA ASP A 327 10.36 8.40 -0.15
C ASP A 327 11.63 8.31 0.71
N MET A 328 12.20 7.10 0.90
CA MET A 328 13.15 6.84 1.97
C MET A 328 14.50 6.28 1.53
N LEU A 329 14.60 5.71 0.33
CA LEU A 329 15.83 5.06 -0.12
C LEU A 329 16.66 5.96 -1.03
N ALA A 330 17.97 5.86 -0.87
CA ALA A 330 18.92 6.51 -1.75
C ALA A 330 19.00 5.81 -3.13
N PRO A 331 19.43 6.52 -4.18
CA PRO A 331 19.85 5.89 -5.42
C PRO A 331 20.90 4.78 -5.15
N GLY A 332 20.75 3.62 -5.80
CA GLY A 332 21.63 2.46 -5.57
C GLY A 332 21.10 1.45 -4.54
N ASP A 333 20.16 1.82 -3.68
CA ASP A 333 19.47 0.89 -2.77
C ASP A 333 18.19 0.30 -3.37
N TRP A 334 17.66 0.92 -4.40
CA TRP A 334 16.48 0.46 -5.13
C TRP A 334 16.36 1.07 -6.52
N GLN A 335 15.55 0.44 -7.36
CA GLN A 335 15.19 0.98 -8.68
C GLN A 335 13.84 0.44 -9.14
N ALA A 336 12.99 1.29 -9.68
CA ALA A 336 11.78 0.92 -10.42
C ALA A 336 12.18 0.36 -11.80
N SER A 337 12.85 -0.79 -11.79
CA SER A 337 13.48 -1.42 -12.96
C SER A 337 12.51 -2.13 -13.89
N GLY A 338 11.27 -2.37 -13.43
CA GLY A 338 10.47 -3.46 -13.98
C GLY A 338 11.08 -4.83 -13.65
N VAL A 339 10.36 -5.89 -13.97
CA VAL A 339 10.79 -7.29 -13.80
C VAL A 339 10.21 -8.12 -14.95
N LEU A 340 11.03 -8.94 -15.59
CA LEU A 340 10.55 -9.93 -16.54
C LEU A 340 10.26 -11.24 -15.79
N GLU A 341 9.04 -11.76 -15.89
CA GLU A 341 8.68 -13.09 -15.37
C GLU A 341 8.69 -14.12 -16.49
N HIS A 342 9.70 -14.98 -16.50
CA HIS A 342 9.76 -16.13 -17.38
C HIS A 342 8.75 -17.20 -16.93
N ARG A 343 7.84 -17.57 -17.82
CA ARG A 343 6.77 -18.56 -17.54
C ARG A 343 7.27 -19.98 -17.75
N VAL A 344 8.19 -20.43 -16.90
CA VAL A 344 8.94 -21.70 -17.05
C VAL A 344 8.04 -22.96 -16.99
N GLU A 345 6.95 -22.94 -16.23
CA GLU A 345 6.15 -24.14 -15.98
C GLU A 345 4.68 -23.91 -16.32
N GLY A 346 4.23 -24.37 -17.49
CA GLY A 346 2.82 -24.51 -17.87
C GLY A 346 1.96 -23.24 -17.74
N LYS A 347 2.57 -22.12 -17.46
CA LYS A 347 1.90 -20.83 -17.33
C LYS A 347 1.78 -20.19 -18.69
N HIS A 348 0.57 -19.78 -19.02
CA HIS A 348 0.28 -19.19 -20.31
C HIS A 348 0.52 -17.68 -20.30
N ARG A 349 0.61 -17.09 -21.49
CA ARG A 349 0.54 -15.65 -21.70
C ARG A 349 -0.80 -15.11 -21.21
N LEU A 350 -0.86 -13.81 -20.89
CA LEU A 350 -2.12 -13.14 -20.60
C LEU A 350 -3.01 -13.18 -21.83
N GLY A 351 -4.29 -13.44 -21.63
CA GLY A 351 -5.28 -13.46 -22.69
C GLY A 351 -5.56 -12.08 -23.29
N GLN A 352 -6.29 -12.05 -24.42
CA GLN A 352 -6.70 -10.79 -25.05
C GLN A 352 -7.66 -9.96 -24.20
N ASP A 353 -8.37 -10.60 -23.27
CA ASP A 353 -9.31 -9.95 -22.33
C ASP A 353 -8.61 -9.24 -21.17
N TRP A 354 -7.26 -9.24 -21.12
CA TRP A 354 -6.52 -8.54 -20.08
C TRP A 354 -6.77 -7.03 -20.15
N PRO A 355 -7.29 -6.38 -19.07
CA PRO A 355 -7.69 -4.97 -19.14
C PRO A 355 -6.53 -4.04 -19.53
N GLU A 356 -6.80 -3.00 -20.31
CA GLU A 356 -5.80 -1.98 -20.67
C GLU A 356 -5.10 -1.39 -19.44
N ALA A 357 -5.85 -1.02 -18.39
CA ALA A 357 -5.29 -0.54 -17.13
C ALA A 357 -4.45 -1.61 -16.40
N GLY A 358 -4.64 -2.89 -16.71
CA GLY A 358 -3.81 -3.99 -16.23
C GLY A 358 -2.42 -4.01 -16.86
N ALA A 359 -2.27 -3.48 -18.08
CA ALA A 359 -0.99 -3.39 -18.76
C ALA A 359 0.01 -2.46 -18.06
N ASP A 360 -0.46 -1.48 -17.28
CA ASP A 360 0.38 -0.66 -16.40
C ASP A 360 1.07 -1.52 -15.32
N TRP A 361 0.43 -2.60 -14.90
CA TRP A 361 1.00 -3.55 -13.95
C TRP A 361 1.82 -4.61 -14.65
N SER A 362 1.18 -5.33 -15.58
CA SER A 362 1.76 -6.51 -16.20
C SER A 362 1.16 -6.70 -17.59
N ARG A 363 1.98 -7.04 -18.55
CA ARG A 363 1.59 -7.41 -19.92
C ARG A 363 2.46 -8.55 -20.43
N ASN A 364 2.11 -9.14 -21.55
CA ASN A 364 3.01 -10.05 -22.24
C ASN A 364 4.29 -9.29 -22.62
N ALA A 365 5.45 -9.90 -22.39
CA ALA A 365 6.73 -9.33 -22.78
C ALA A 365 6.83 -9.28 -24.32
N THR A 366 7.52 -8.27 -24.83
CA THR A 366 7.83 -8.17 -26.25
C THR A 366 9.03 -9.08 -26.63
N PRO A 367 9.20 -9.42 -27.92
CA PRO A 367 10.39 -10.13 -28.37
C PRO A 367 11.71 -9.46 -27.95
N GLU A 368 11.77 -8.13 -28.03
CA GLU A 368 12.95 -7.34 -27.65
C GLU A 368 13.25 -7.44 -26.16
N GLU A 369 12.22 -7.45 -25.32
CA GLU A 369 12.36 -7.62 -23.87
C GLU A 369 12.83 -9.03 -23.51
N CYS A 370 12.34 -10.06 -24.21
CA CYS A 370 12.85 -11.42 -24.05
C CYS A 370 14.32 -11.52 -24.43
N LEU A 371 14.72 -10.95 -25.57
CA LEU A 371 16.11 -10.91 -26.03
C LEU A 371 17.01 -10.15 -25.04
N ALA A 372 16.57 -8.98 -24.54
CA ALA A 372 17.29 -8.20 -23.54
C ALA A 372 17.43 -8.91 -22.18
N ALA A 373 16.56 -9.88 -21.91
CA ALA A 373 16.65 -10.76 -20.75
C ALA A 373 17.53 -12.00 -20.99
N GLY A 374 18.10 -12.17 -22.18
CA GLY A 374 18.88 -13.35 -22.58
C GLY A 374 18.03 -14.59 -22.87
N LEU A 375 16.77 -14.39 -23.27
CA LEU A 375 15.81 -15.44 -23.63
C LEU A 375 15.49 -15.39 -25.14
N PRO A 376 15.08 -16.51 -25.77
CA PRO A 376 14.53 -16.49 -27.12
C PRO A 376 13.35 -15.52 -27.25
N ALA A 377 13.22 -14.90 -28.44
CA ALA A 377 12.21 -13.86 -28.69
C ALA A 377 10.76 -14.33 -28.51
N ASP A 378 10.48 -15.61 -28.71
CA ASP A 378 9.16 -16.24 -28.59
C ASP A 378 8.86 -16.82 -27.21
N THR A 379 9.77 -16.66 -26.24
CA THR A 379 9.62 -17.18 -24.87
C THR A 379 8.34 -16.65 -24.21
N PRO A 380 7.51 -17.52 -23.62
CA PRO A 380 6.37 -17.08 -22.81
C PRO A 380 6.85 -16.32 -21.57
N ALA A 381 6.68 -15.01 -21.57
CA ALA A 381 7.10 -14.16 -20.46
C ALA A 381 6.13 -13.00 -20.24
N LEU A 382 6.09 -12.50 -19.01
CA LEU A 382 5.38 -11.26 -18.65
C LEU A 382 6.38 -10.16 -18.30
N TRP A 383 6.07 -8.97 -18.73
CA TRP A 383 6.72 -7.75 -18.27
C TRP A 383 5.91 -7.10 -17.17
N HIS A 384 6.46 -7.03 -15.96
CA HIS A 384 5.90 -6.28 -14.85
C HIS A 384 6.48 -4.88 -14.82
N ARG A 385 5.74 -3.91 -15.36
CA ARG A 385 6.18 -2.51 -15.41
C ARG A 385 6.26 -1.88 -14.03
N MET A 386 5.22 -2.11 -13.19
CA MET A 386 5.22 -1.70 -11.79
C MET A 386 5.86 -2.80 -10.94
N ALA A 387 7.17 -2.87 -11.01
CA ALA A 387 8.02 -3.77 -10.25
C ALA A 387 9.38 -3.12 -10.03
N ALA A 388 10.11 -3.59 -9.02
CA ALA A 388 11.38 -3.01 -8.63
C ALA A 388 12.30 -4.08 -8.05
N TRP A 389 13.61 -3.82 -8.09
CA TRP A 389 14.55 -4.43 -7.16
C TRP A 389 14.85 -3.46 -6.02
N LEU A 390 15.17 -3.98 -4.86
CA LEU A 390 15.64 -3.20 -3.72
C LEU A 390 16.49 -4.05 -2.77
N ARG A 391 17.32 -3.37 -1.96
CA ARG A 391 18.08 -3.94 -0.85
C ARG A 391 17.19 -3.93 0.41
N PRO A 392 16.67 -5.08 0.86
CA PRO A 392 15.73 -5.12 1.99
C PRO A 392 16.31 -4.51 3.27
N ARG A 393 17.61 -4.71 3.52
CA ARG A 393 18.31 -4.16 4.67
C ARG A 393 18.32 -2.63 4.68
N ALA A 394 18.46 -2.00 3.51
CA ALA A 394 18.39 -0.54 3.38
C ALA A 394 16.98 -0.02 3.71
N LEU A 395 15.93 -0.70 3.23
CA LEU A 395 14.55 -0.35 3.56
C LEU A 395 14.27 -0.50 5.06
N VAL A 396 14.73 -1.58 5.69
CA VAL A 396 14.62 -1.79 7.14
C VAL A 396 15.29 -0.65 7.90
N LYS A 397 16.56 -0.34 7.56
CA LYS A 397 17.34 0.73 8.19
C LYS A 397 16.65 2.08 8.07
N ALA A 398 16.19 2.43 6.87
CA ALA A 398 15.50 3.69 6.64
C ALA A 398 14.20 3.81 7.45
N GLN A 399 13.39 2.74 7.51
CA GLN A 399 12.15 2.73 8.27
C GLN A 399 12.39 2.82 9.79
N LEU A 400 13.40 2.12 10.32
CA LEU A 400 13.75 2.19 11.73
C LEU A 400 14.34 3.55 12.15
N ALA A 401 14.86 4.33 11.21
CA ALA A 401 15.33 5.69 11.44
C ALA A 401 14.20 6.74 11.52
N THR A 402 12.93 6.34 11.37
CA THR A 402 11.79 7.26 11.49
C THR A 402 11.74 7.88 12.89
N PRO A 403 11.59 9.22 13.04
CA PRO A 403 11.42 9.86 14.34
C PRO A 403 10.29 9.23 15.15
N GLY A 404 10.54 8.93 16.44
CA GLY A 404 9.60 8.22 17.31
C GLY A 404 9.83 6.71 17.38
N VAL A 405 10.78 6.15 16.60
CA VAL A 405 11.21 4.75 16.69
C VAL A 405 12.53 4.67 17.47
N ALA A 406 12.56 3.85 18.52
CA ALA A 406 13.76 3.47 19.26
C ALA A 406 14.01 1.97 19.07
N VAL A 407 15.26 1.57 18.81
CA VAL A 407 15.61 0.15 18.61
C VAL A 407 16.60 -0.32 19.64
N ARG A 408 16.36 -1.50 20.20
CA ARG A 408 17.28 -2.18 21.09
C ARG A 408 17.68 -3.53 20.50
N TRP A 409 18.93 -3.62 20.13
CA TRP A 409 19.56 -4.83 19.58
C TRP A 409 20.00 -5.78 20.69
N GLY A 410 20.16 -7.07 20.39
CA GLY A 410 20.51 -8.11 21.35
C GLY A 410 19.42 -8.41 22.37
N ALA A 411 18.21 -7.88 22.18
CA ALA A 411 17.08 -8.01 23.09
C ALA A 411 16.17 -9.18 22.68
N SER A 412 16.53 -10.39 23.12
CA SER A 412 15.82 -11.62 22.77
C SER A 412 14.65 -11.89 23.74
N ALA A 413 13.43 -11.54 23.34
CA ALA A 413 12.23 -11.89 24.11
C ALA A 413 11.96 -13.40 24.04
N LYS A 414 11.68 -14.02 25.20
CA LYS A 414 11.40 -15.46 25.35
C LYS A 414 10.00 -15.74 25.89
N ALA A 415 9.40 -14.79 26.57
CA ALA A 415 8.03 -14.90 27.09
C ALA A 415 7.32 -13.55 27.01
N LEU A 416 6.00 -13.62 27.06
CA LEU A 416 5.11 -12.46 27.12
C LEU A 416 4.27 -12.53 28.39
N GLN A 417 4.07 -11.38 29.03
CA GLN A 417 3.17 -11.21 30.15
C GLN A 417 2.25 -10.03 29.91
N HIS A 418 0.98 -10.13 30.29
CA HIS A 418 0.03 -9.05 30.26
C HIS A 418 -0.43 -8.74 31.67
N GLU A 419 -0.06 -7.58 32.19
CA GLU A 419 -0.34 -7.18 33.56
C GLU A 419 -0.73 -5.70 33.61
N ALA A 420 -1.73 -5.35 34.39
CA ALA A 420 -2.23 -4.00 34.56
C ALA A 420 -2.52 -3.25 33.24
N GLY A 421 -3.01 -3.97 32.21
CA GLY A 421 -3.32 -3.42 30.88
C GLY A 421 -2.09 -3.14 30.01
N ARG A 422 -0.94 -3.68 30.37
CA ARG A 422 0.33 -3.50 29.64
C ARG A 422 0.94 -4.86 29.27
N TRP A 423 1.52 -4.92 28.11
CA TRP A 423 2.30 -6.05 27.63
C TRP A 423 3.75 -5.87 28.04
N GLN A 424 4.35 -6.92 28.55
CA GLN A 424 5.76 -7.01 28.89
C GLN A 424 6.43 -8.11 28.06
N ALA A 425 7.57 -7.81 27.46
CA ALA A 425 8.46 -8.79 26.82
C ALA A 425 9.55 -9.17 27.83
N LEU A 426 9.71 -10.48 28.08
CA LEU A 426 10.64 -11.01 29.07
C LEU A 426 11.78 -11.78 28.39
N ASP A 427 12.99 -11.67 28.94
CA ASP A 427 14.13 -12.48 28.55
C ASP A 427 14.07 -13.91 29.15
N ALA A 428 15.11 -14.72 28.90
CA ALA A 428 15.19 -16.08 29.42
C ALA A 428 15.32 -16.17 30.95
N GLN A 429 15.67 -15.07 31.62
CA GLN A 429 15.77 -14.97 33.07
C GLN A 429 14.53 -14.32 33.70
N GLY A 430 13.49 -14.05 32.91
CA GLY A 430 12.27 -13.41 33.37
C GLY A 430 12.38 -11.89 33.59
N ARG A 431 13.46 -11.24 33.14
CA ARG A 431 13.65 -9.79 33.27
C ARG A 431 12.87 -9.09 32.17
N VAL A 432 12.21 -7.99 32.51
CA VAL A 432 11.46 -7.16 31.55
C VAL A 432 12.44 -6.48 30.59
N LEU A 433 12.30 -6.77 29.32
CA LEU A 433 13.03 -6.11 28.25
C LEU A 433 12.34 -4.81 27.80
N GLY A 434 11.03 -4.74 27.78
CA GLY A 434 10.25 -3.57 27.42
C GLY A 434 8.77 -3.78 27.71
N GLU A 435 8.05 -2.67 27.82
CA GLU A 435 6.61 -2.72 28.10
C GLU A 435 5.83 -1.61 27.38
N ALA A 436 4.64 -1.94 26.90
CA ALA A 436 3.71 -0.97 26.32
C ALA A 436 2.26 -1.48 26.40
N PRO A 437 1.24 -0.60 26.27
CA PRO A 437 -0.15 -1.03 26.17
C PRO A 437 -0.43 -1.83 24.89
N TRP A 438 0.38 -1.65 23.83
CA TRP A 438 0.24 -2.30 22.54
C TRP A 438 1.52 -3.04 22.19
N LEU A 439 1.37 -4.32 21.84
CA LEU A 439 2.48 -5.19 21.46
C LEU A 439 2.24 -5.78 20.07
N VAL A 440 3.23 -5.67 19.19
CA VAL A 440 3.17 -6.24 17.84
C VAL A 440 4.25 -7.30 17.67
N LEU A 441 3.85 -8.53 17.40
CA LEU A 441 4.74 -9.65 17.08
C LEU A 441 5.13 -9.59 15.60
N ALA A 442 6.41 -9.30 15.33
CA ALA A 442 6.98 -9.22 13.98
C ALA A 442 8.29 -10.01 13.86
N SER A 443 8.56 -10.92 14.82
CA SER A 443 9.77 -11.76 14.92
C SER A 443 9.73 -12.99 13.99
N GLY A 444 8.89 -12.97 12.96
CA GLY A 444 8.82 -14.05 11.98
C GLY A 444 8.41 -15.38 12.61
N PHE A 445 9.22 -16.43 12.42
CA PHE A 445 8.91 -17.75 12.95
C PHE A 445 8.99 -17.81 14.48
N ASP A 446 9.85 -17.01 15.12
CA ASP A 446 9.98 -16.99 16.59
C ASP A 446 8.72 -16.47 17.30
N SER A 447 7.85 -15.76 16.59
CA SER A 447 6.52 -15.37 17.08
C SER A 447 5.68 -16.56 17.52
N ARG A 448 5.92 -17.75 16.96
CA ARG A 448 5.21 -18.98 17.31
C ARG A 448 5.44 -19.37 18.78
N ALA A 449 6.69 -19.43 19.21
CA ALA A 449 7.02 -19.81 20.59
C ALA A 449 6.45 -18.80 21.61
N LEU A 450 6.48 -17.50 21.28
CA LEU A 450 5.90 -16.44 22.13
C LEU A 450 4.38 -16.59 22.29
N LEU A 451 3.68 -17.00 21.23
CA LEU A 451 2.23 -17.22 21.27
C LEU A 451 1.84 -18.55 21.95
N GLU A 452 2.67 -19.58 21.83
CA GLU A 452 2.46 -20.85 22.52
C GLU A 452 2.45 -20.67 24.05
N ASN A 453 3.26 -19.75 24.60
CA ASN A 453 3.23 -19.36 26.01
C ASN A 453 1.89 -18.75 26.45
N LEU A 454 1.12 -18.19 25.52
CA LEU A 454 -0.23 -17.65 25.75
C LEU A 454 -1.33 -18.68 25.42
N SER A 455 -0.97 -19.93 25.20
CA SER A 455 -1.85 -21.02 24.76
C SER A 455 -2.51 -20.73 23.40
N LEU A 456 -1.79 -20.07 22.50
CA LEU A 456 -2.20 -19.81 21.12
C LEU A 456 -1.29 -20.59 20.17
N LYS A 457 -1.85 -21.21 19.16
CA LYS A 457 -1.13 -22.06 18.21
C LYS A 457 -1.21 -21.49 16.78
N PRO A 458 -0.38 -20.50 16.43
CA PRO A 458 -0.40 -19.95 15.08
C PRO A 458 0.17 -20.96 14.08
N ALA A 459 -0.43 -21.04 12.89
CA ALA A 459 0.03 -21.92 11.82
C ALA A 459 1.28 -21.33 11.09
N LEU A 460 2.32 -21.02 11.85
CA LEU A 460 3.58 -20.51 11.35
C LEU A 460 4.58 -21.65 11.12
N HIS A 461 5.19 -21.66 9.93
CA HIS A 461 6.15 -22.70 9.52
C HIS A 461 7.45 -22.07 9.02
N PRO A 462 8.62 -22.67 9.37
CA PRO A 462 9.90 -22.23 8.86
C PRO A 462 10.08 -22.69 7.41
N LEU A 463 10.69 -21.84 6.60
CA LEU A 463 11.08 -22.13 5.24
C LEU A 463 12.48 -21.56 4.98
N ARG A 464 13.49 -22.40 5.04
CA ARG A 464 14.86 -22.03 4.74
C ARG A 464 15.03 -21.76 3.24
N GLY A 465 15.89 -20.82 2.89
CA GLY A 465 16.32 -20.59 1.52
C GLY A 465 17.70 -19.95 1.46
N GLN A 466 18.48 -20.36 0.47
CA GLN A 466 19.82 -19.85 0.21
C GLN A 466 19.90 -19.27 -1.19
N VAL A 467 20.58 -18.14 -1.32
CA VAL A 467 20.96 -17.53 -2.61
C VAL A 467 22.45 -17.71 -2.85
N SER A 468 22.83 -17.73 -4.12
CA SER A 468 24.20 -17.69 -4.61
C SER A 468 24.47 -16.32 -5.21
N LEU A 469 25.61 -15.72 -4.91
CA LEU A 469 25.96 -14.38 -5.38
C LEU A 469 27.46 -14.26 -5.65
N GLY A 470 27.83 -13.30 -6.49
CA GLY A 470 29.20 -12.98 -6.84
C GLY A 470 29.33 -11.58 -7.43
N ARG A 471 30.55 -11.09 -7.62
CA ARG A 471 30.81 -9.82 -8.29
C ARG A 471 30.69 -9.97 -9.79
N VAL A 472 30.06 -9.01 -10.46
CA VAL A 472 29.99 -8.98 -11.94
C VAL A 472 31.40 -8.82 -12.52
N ASN A 473 32.28 -8.06 -11.88
CA ASN A 473 33.64 -7.81 -12.35
C ASN A 473 34.54 -9.08 -12.36
N ASP A 474 34.17 -10.10 -11.59
CA ASP A 474 34.91 -11.39 -11.54
C ASP A 474 34.47 -12.31 -12.71
N LEU A 475 33.46 -11.95 -13.47
CA LEU A 475 32.98 -12.71 -14.63
C LEU A 475 33.81 -12.34 -15.87
N PRO A 476 34.01 -13.28 -16.82
CA PRO A 476 34.59 -12.98 -18.13
C PRO A 476 33.87 -11.83 -18.86
N GLU A 477 34.60 -11.01 -19.61
CA GLU A 477 34.05 -9.83 -20.28
C GLU A 477 32.88 -10.14 -21.21
N ALA A 478 33.02 -11.20 -22.00
CA ALA A 478 31.95 -11.65 -22.91
C ALA A 478 30.66 -12.04 -22.14
N LEU A 479 30.80 -12.58 -20.93
CA LEU A 479 29.67 -12.95 -20.09
C LEU A 479 29.02 -11.71 -19.45
N ARG A 480 29.83 -10.74 -19.01
CA ARG A 480 29.33 -9.45 -18.47
C ARG A 480 28.44 -8.72 -19.46
N ALA A 481 28.85 -8.68 -20.73
CA ALA A 481 28.07 -8.06 -21.80
C ALA A 481 26.76 -8.80 -22.12
N GLY A 482 26.67 -10.11 -21.80
CA GLY A 482 25.49 -10.94 -22.02
C GLY A 482 24.55 -11.08 -20.82
N LEU A 483 24.82 -10.39 -19.71
CA LEU A 483 23.91 -10.41 -18.55
C LEU A 483 22.58 -9.71 -18.88
N PRO A 484 21.42 -10.18 -18.31
CA PRO A 484 20.16 -9.52 -18.49
C PRO A 484 20.19 -8.04 -18.11
N ALA A 485 19.60 -7.20 -18.96
CA ALA A 485 19.48 -5.76 -18.71
C ALA A 485 18.46 -5.41 -17.61
N MET A 486 17.63 -6.39 -17.19
CA MET A 486 16.60 -6.24 -16.15
C MET A 486 16.57 -7.48 -15.27
N PRO A 487 16.01 -7.39 -14.05
CA PRO A 487 15.76 -8.57 -13.22
C PRO A 487 14.84 -9.58 -13.88
N VAL A 488 15.19 -10.86 -13.80
CA VAL A 488 14.37 -11.96 -14.33
C VAL A 488 13.87 -12.83 -13.17
N ASN A 489 12.56 -13.06 -13.14
CA ASN A 489 11.86 -13.88 -12.15
C ASN A 489 11.18 -15.08 -12.84
N GLY A 490 10.81 -16.12 -12.09
CA GLY A 490 10.10 -17.30 -12.60
C GLY A 490 10.36 -18.52 -11.76
N HIS A 491 11.38 -19.29 -12.09
CA HIS A 491 11.88 -20.42 -11.27
C HIS A 491 13.04 -19.97 -10.39
N GLY A 492 12.76 -19.14 -9.39
CA GLY A 492 13.71 -18.30 -8.68
C GLY A 492 13.81 -16.92 -9.30
N SER A 493 14.81 -16.14 -8.94
CA SER A 493 15.08 -14.83 -9.53
C SER A 493 16.58 -14.63 -9.78
N PHE A 494 16.91 -14.02 -10.92
CA PHE A 494 18.24 -13.57 -11.26
C PHE A 494 18.27 -12.04 -11.32
N VAL A 495 19.22 -11.45 -10.63
CA VAL A 495 19.40 -9.99 -10.54
C VAL A 495 20.88 -9.70 -10.72
N SER A 496 21.25 -8.72 -11.54
CA SER A 496 22.65 -8.35 -11.80
C SER A 496 22.80 -6.85 -12.02
N GLY A 497 24.02 -6.35 -11.80
CA GLY A 497 24.37 -4.97 -12.13
C GLY A 497 24.17 -3.94 -11.01
N MET A 498 23.80 -4.36 -9.79
CA MET A 498 23.62 -3.46 -8.65
C MET A 498 24.54 -3.82 -7.47
N PRO A 499 24.83 -2.90 -6.53
CA PRO A 499 25.52 -3.19 -5.28
C PRO A 499 24.73 -4.21 -4.44
N LEU A 500 25.39 -5.27 -3.96
CA LEU A 500 24.74 -6.32 -3.17
C LEU A 500 25.16 -6.35 -1.72
N LEU A 501 26.46 -6.27 -1.45
CA LEU A 501 27.05 -6.36 -0.12
C LEU A 501 27.80 -5.07 0.19
N ASP A 502 27.66 -4.59 1.42
CA ASP A 502 28.32 -3.35 1.86
C ASP A 502 29.87 -3.48 1.77
N GLU A 503 30.40 -4.67 2.00
CA GLU A 503 31.85 -4.98 1.87
C GLU A 503 32.37 -4.90 0.43
N TRP A 504 31.48 -4.91 -0.56
CA TRP A 504 31.87 -4.76 -1.98
C TRP A 504 31.80 -3.29 -2.44
N GLY A 505 31.34 -2.38 -1.60
CA GLY A 505 31.07 -0.99 -1.97
C GLY A 505 30.10 -0.90 -3.15
N ASP A 506 30.40 -0.05 -4.11
CA ASP A 506 29.59 0.15 -5.32
C ASP A 506 29.83 -0.90 -6.42
N ALA A 507 30.67 -1.92 -6.16
CA ALA A 507 30.94 -2.95 -7.16
C ALA A 507 29.65 -3.73 -7.49
N PRO A 508 29.30 -3.83 -8.81
CA PRO A 508 28.09 -4.52 -9.22
C PRO A 508 28.20 -6.03 -8.95
N GLY A 509 27.13 -6.57 -8.38
CA GLY A 509 27.01 -7.99 -8.12
C GLY A 509 25.95 -8.68 -8.99
N TRP A 510 25.96 -10.00 -8.96
CA TRP A 510 24.86 -10.86 -9.43
C TRP A 510 24.36 -11.72 -8.26
N CYS A 511 23.06 -11.99 -8.24
CA CYS A 511 22.40 -12.81 -7.22
C CYS A 511 21.38 -13.72 -7.89
N LEU A 512 21.43 -15.00 -7.53
CA LEU A 512 20.48 -16.01 -8.01
C LEU A 512 19.93 -16.81 -6.83
N GLY A 513 18.65 -17.04 -6.84
CA GLY A 513 18.00 -17.95 -5.90
C GLY A 513 16.50 -17.72 -5.78
N ALA A 514 15.92 -18.36 -4.76
CA ALA A 514 16.57 -19.08 -3.68
C ALA A 514 16.18 -20.56 -3.72
N THR A 515 16.93 -21.37 -3.00
CA THR A 515 16.45 -22.71 -2.63
C THR A 515 15.27 -22.64 -1.66
N PHE A 516 14.53 -23.74 -1.51
CA PHE A 516 13.36 -23.84 -0.63
C PHE A 516 13.41 -25.16 0.14
N GLU A 517 13.61 -25.09 1.44
CA GLU A 517 13.64 -26.27 2.32
C GLU A 517 12.63 -26.07 3.46
N ARG A 518 11.63 -26.93 3.53
CA ARG A 518 10.59 -26.91 4.56
C ARG A 518 11.08 -27.57 5.84
N ALA A 519 10.47 -27.20 6.97
CA ALA A 519 10.72 -27.78 8.28
C ALA A 519 12.18 -27.68 8.79
N GLN A 520 13.02 -26.84 8.14
CA GLN A 520 14.36 -26.54 8.62
C GLN A 520 14.32 -25.23 9.43
N PRO A 521 14.54 -25.28 10.76
CA PRO A 521 14.44 -24.10 11.63
C PRO A 521 15.73 -23.26 11.70
N GLN A 522 16.79 -23.63 10.99
CA GLN A 522 18.08 -22.95 11.01
C GLN A 522 18.50 -22.49 9.61
N ALA A 523 19.04 -21.28 9.52
CA ALA A 523 19.52 -20.69 8.27
C ALA A 523 21.00 -21.08 7.99
N LEU A 524 21.31 -22.37 8.00
CA LEU A 524 22.66 -22.87 7.73
C LEU A 524 23.05 -22.65 6.27
N LEU A 525 24.32 -22.27 6.03
CA LEU A 525 24.89 -22.24 4.68
C LEU A 525 25.28 -23.67 4.25
N ARG A 526 25.05 -24.00 2.98
CA ARG A 526 25.35 -25.32 2.41
C ARG A 526 25.87 -25.18 0.98
N ASP A 527 26.93 -25.89 0.67
CA ASP A 527 27.55 -25.85 -0.66
C ASP A 527 26.67 -26.50 -1.74
N GLU A 528 25.91 -27.55 -1.37
CA GLU A 528 24.96 -28.18 -2.30
C GLU A 528 23.86 -27.25 -2.82
N ASP A 529 23.52 -26.19 -2.07
CA ASP A 529 22.55 -25.20 -2.52
C ASP A 529 23.06 -24.37 -3.71
N HIS A 530 24.36 -24.23 -3.89
CA HIS A 530 24.94 -23.57 -5.07
C HIS A 530 24.67 -24.38 -6.34
N ALA A 531 24.81 -25.70 -6.28
CA ALA A 531 24.48 -26.58 -7.40
C ALA A 531 22.97 -26.54 -7.71
N ALA A 532 22.12 -26.53 -6.66
CA ALA A 532 20.68 -26.41 -6.82
C ALA A 532 20.28 -25.04 -7.44
N ASN A 533 20.92 -23.96 -7.04
CA ASN A 533 20.71 -22.64 -7.63
C ASN A 533 21.21 -22.60 -9.09
N HIS A 534 22.37 -23.18 -9.40
CA HIS A 534 22.85 -23.28 -10.79
C HIS A 534 21.86 -24.06 -11.68
N ALA A 535 21.32 -25.17 -11.18
CA ALA A 535 20.27 -25.91 -11.89
C ALA A 535 19.00 -25.05 -12.13
N ARG A 536 18.66 -24.14 -11.19
CA ARG A 536 17.57 -23.15 -11.38
C ARG A 536 17.90 -22.15 -12.47
N LEU A 537 19.16 -21.69 -12.56
CA LEU A 537 19.62 -20.82 -13.63
C LEU A 537 19.38 -21.48 -14.99
N GLY A 538 19.69 -22.77 -15.12
CA GLY A 538 19.46 -23.52 -16.35
C GLY A 538 18.00 -23.58 -16.80
N ARG A 539 17.05 -23.47 -15.86
CA ARG A 539 15.62 -23.39 -16.17
C ARG A 539 15.16 -21.94 -16.40
N LEU A 540 15.69 -20.99 -15.64
CA LEU A 540 15.29 -19.60 -15.70
C LEU A 540 15.89 -18.87 -16.92
N LEU A 541 17.20 -19.08 -17.15
CA LEU A 541 18.00 -18.43 -18.19
C LEU A 541 18.96 -19.47 -18.80
N PRO A 542 18.45 -20.36 -19.67
CA PRO A 542 19.23 -21.48 -20.23
C PRO A 542 20.54 -21.05 -20.88
N GLY A 543 20.52 -19.91 -21.60
CA GLY A 543 21.71 -19.37 -22.27
C GLY A 543 22.84 -18.93 -21.34
N LEU A 544 22.56 -18.65 -20.08
CA LEU A 544 23.56 -18.25 -19.07
C LEU A 544 24.12 -19.43 -18.26
N SER A 545 23.43 -20.57 -18.22
CA SER A 545 23.79 -21.67 -17.31
C SER A 545 25.20 -22.20 -17.57
N GLY A 546 25.52 -22.55 -18.82
CA GLY A 546 26.85 -23.02 -19.17
C GLY A 546 27.95 -21.96 -18.92
N PRO A 547 27.85 -20.75 -19.47
CA PRO A 547 28.82 -19.67 -19.26
C PRO A 547 29.06 -19.31 -17.78
N MET A 548 28.05 -19.40 -16.91
CA MET A 548 28.17 -19.08 -15.48
C MET A 548 28.63 -20.26 -14.61
N GLN A 549 28.85 -21.45 -15.14
CA GLN A 549 29.19 -22.63 -14.34
C GLN A 549 30.38 -22.38 -13.41
N ALA A 550 31.47 -21.76 -13.93
CA ALA A 550 32.66 -21.45 -13.13
C ALA A 550 32.38 -20.46 -11.98
N ALA A 551 31.42 -19.56 -12.15
CA ALA A 551 31.03 -18.58 -11.13
C ALA A 551 30.34 -19.22 -9.92
N PHE A 552 29.84 -20.45 -10.05
CA PHE A 552 29.25 -21.24 -8.94
C PHE A 552 30.25 -22.15 -8.24
N ALA A 553 31.55 -22.13 -8.60
CA ALA A 553 32.54 -22.89 -7.90
C ALA A 553 32.68 -22.41 -6.42
N PRO A 554 32.87 -23.31 -5.44
CA PRO A 554 32.88 -22.98 -4.01
C PRO A 554 33.87 -21.87 -3.61
N GLN A 555 34.96 -21.73 -4.35
CA GLN A 555 35.98 -20.70 -4.09
C GLN A 555 35.63 -19.31 -4.63
N THR A 556 34.66 -19.21 -5.52
CA THR A 556 34.25 -17.94 -6.18
C THR A 556 32.88 -17.44 -5.75
N VAL A 557 31.96 -18.39 -5.50
CA VAL A 557 30.58 -18.05 -5.13
C VAL A 557 30.46 -17.68 -3.65
N ARG A 558 29.68 -16.66 -3.34
CA ARG A 558 29.25 -16.34 -1.99
C ARG A 558 27.85 -16.84 -1.75
N ALA A 559 27.50 -17.06 -0.50
CA ALA A 559 26.19 -17.51 -0.07
C ALA A 559 25.56 -16.54 0.94
N TRP A 560 24.25 -16.43 0.89
CA TRP A 560 23.44 -15.92 1.97
C TRP A 560 22.24 -16.86 2.16
N ALA A 561 21.93 -17.20 3.42
CA ALA A 561 20.77 -18.01 3.76
C ALA A 561 19.89 -17.30 4.78
N GLY A 562 18.58 -17.50 4.69
CA GLY A 562 17.62 -16.93 5.61
C GLY A 562 16.43 -17.86 5.87
N LEU A 563 15.81 -17.66 7.03
CA LEU A 563 14.65 -18.42 7.47
C LEU A 563 13.38 -17.60 7.27
N ARG A 564 12.62 -17.90 6.23
CA ARG A 564 11.31 -17.28 5.99
C ARG A 564 10.26 -17.89 6.92
N CYS A 565 9.29 -17.08 7.31
CA CYS A 565 8.09 -17.53 8.03
C CYS A 565 6.92 -17.62 7.06
N THR A 566 6.28 -18.79 6.98
CA THR A 566 5.17 -19.06 6.05
C THR A 566 3.91 -19.48 6.80
N VAL A 567 2.76 -19.30 6.14
CA VAL A 567 1.43 -19.78 6.57
C VAL A 567 0.89 -20.71 5.49
N PRO A 568 0.08 -21.73 5.81
CA PRO A 568 -0.42 -22.70 4.83
C PRO A 568 -1.16 -22.08 3.63
N ASP A 569 -1.95 -21.04 3.86
CA ASP A 569 -2.68 -20.30 2.82
C ASP A 569 -1.83 -19.28 2.05
N ARG A 570 -0.54 -19.15 2.39
CA ARG A 570 0.45 -18.26 1.79
C ARG A 570 0.13 -16.76 1.91
N LEU A 571 -0.77 -16.37 2.83
CA LEU A 571 -1.08 -14.99 3.16
C LEU A 571 -0.51 -14.63 4.53
N PRO A 572 0.04 -13.43 4.73
CA PRO A 572 0.56 -13.01 6.03
C PRO A 572 -0.55 -12.96 7.09
N MET A 573 -0.15 -13.07 8.35
CA MET A 573 -0.99 -12.87 9.52
C MET A 573 -0.81 -11.45 10.03
N VAL A 574 -1.87 -10.64 9.93
CA VAL A 574 -1.81 -9.20 10.21
C VAL A 574 -3.02 -8.79 11.07
N GLY A 575 -2.77 -8.01 12.13
CA GLY A 575 -3.84 -7.48 12.96
C GLY A 575 -3.89 -8.06 14.37
N ALA A 576 -5.00 -7.81 15.07
CA ALA A 576 -5.20 -8.25 16.46
C ALA A 576 -5.23 -9.77 16.58
N VAL A 577 -4.60 -10.28 17.64
CA VAL A 577 -4.53 -11.71 17.97
C VAL A 577 -5.43 -11.97 19.17
N ALA A 578 -6.53 -12.72 18.97
CA ALA A 578 -7.51 -13.05 20.02
C ALA A 578 -7.92 -11.82 20.87
N PRO A 579 -8.49 -10.76 20.26
CA PRO A 579 -8.68 -9.46 20.92
C PRO A 579 -9.56 -9.50 22.18
N ASP A 580 -10.50 -10.44 22.24
CA ASP A 580 -11.37 -10.62 23.41
C ASP A 580 -10.62 -11.18 24.63
N ARG A 581 -9.56 -11.98 24.40
CA ARG A 581 -8.75 -12.61 25.44
C ARG A 581 -7.47 -11.81 25.72
N TRP A 582 -6.86 -11.28 24.67
CA TRP A 582 -5.57 -10.61 24.71
C TRP A 582 -5.64 -9.22 24.06
N PRO A 583 -6.32 -8.25 24.70
CA PRO A 583 -6.41 -6.89 24.19
C PRO A 583 -5.01 -6.28 24.05
N GLY A 584 -4.80 -5.51 22.97
CA GLY A 584 -3.51 -4.87 22.70
C GLY A 584 -2.44 -5.78 22.09
N LEU A 585 -2.69 -7.09 21.90
CA LEU A 585 -1.79 -8.00 21.20
C LEU A 585 -2.07 -8.04 19.70
N TRP A 586 -1.04 -7.74 18.90
CA TRP A 586 -1.10 -7.68 17.45
C TRP A 586 -0.01 -8.53 16.81
N MET A 587 -0.15 -8.84 15.53
CA MET A 587 0.82 -9.62 14.77
C MET A 587 1.02 -9.05 13.37
N CYS A 588 2.26 -9.16 12.87
CA CYS A 588 2.65 -8.88 11.50
C CYS A 588 3.72 -9.91 11.07
N ALA A 589 3.31 -11.11 10.73
CA ALA A 589 4.21 -12.24 10.43
C ALA A 589 3.69 -13.11 9.28
N GLY A 590 4.45 -14.14 8.91
CA GLY A 590 4.02 -15.11 7.90
C GLY A 590 4.13 -14.63 6.46
N MET A 591 5.03 -13.69 6.15
CA MET A 591 5.18 -13.07 4.82
C MET A 591 5.62 -14.04 3.72
N GLY A 592 6.18 -15.20 4.07
CA GLY A 592 6.72 -16.17 3.12
C GLY A 592 7.79 -15.56 2.21
N ALA A 593 7.64 -15.78 0.90
CA ALA A 593 8.56 -15.22 -0.11
C ALA A 593 8.17 -13.80 -0.57
N ARG A 594 7.15 -13.17 0.04
CA ARG A 594 6.61 -11.87 -0.40
C ARG A 594 6.82 -10.75 0.62
N GLY A 595 7.78 -10.91 1.54
CA GLY A 595 8.05 -9.92 2.59
C GLY A 595 8.33 -8.52 2.04
N ILE A 596 9.08 -8.41 0.97
CA ILE A 596 9.37 -7.13 0.31
C ILE A 596 8.08 -6.49 -0.23
N SER A 597 7.26 -7.25 -0.93
CA SER A 597 6.03 -6.72 -1.53
C SER A 597 4.93 -6.42 -0.52
N LEU A 598 4.91 -7.05 0.66
CA LEU A 598 3.75 -6.99 1.56
C LEU A 598 4.00 -6.28 2.89
N SER A 599 5.26 -6.19 3.36
CA SER A 599 5.55 -5.67 4.70
C SER A 599 5.04 -4.24 4.91
N VAL A 600 5.27 -3.36 3.95
CA VAL A 600 4.83 -1.95 4.02
C VAL A 600 3.30 -1.86 4.07
N LEU A 601 2.61 -2.60 3.20
CA LEU A 601 1.15 -2.68 3.20
C LEU A 601 0.61 -3.18 4.54
N CYS A 602 1.23 -4.22 5.11
CA CYS A 602 0.81 -4.80 6.38
C CYS A 602 1.05 -3.85 7.56
N GLY A 603 2.16 -3.11 7.56
CA GLY A 603 2.42 -2.06 8.55
C GLY A 603 1.40 -0.93 8.47
N GLU A 604 1.07 -0.45 7.27
CA GLU A 604 0.03 0.55 7.05
C GLU A 604 -1.37 0.03 7.45
N LEU A 605 -1.66 -1.26 7.20
CA LEU A 605 -2.92 -1.87 7.61
C LEU A 605 -3.10 -1.88 9.12
N ILE A 606 -2.06 -2.27 9.87
CA ILE A 606 -2.09 -2.24 11.35
C ILE A 606 -2.28 -0.81 11.85
N ALA A 607 -1.50 0.12 11.34
CA ALA A 607 -1.56 1.51 11.77
C ALA A 607 -2.93 2.15 11.46
N ALA A 608 -3.50 1.89 10.27
CA ALA A 608 -4.83 2.36 9.91
C ALA A 608 -5.94 1.75 10.79
N GLN A 609 -5.83 0.47 11.15
CA GLN A 609 -6.78 -0.18 12.06
C GLN A 609 -6.74 0.43 13.47
N LEU A 610 -5.56 0.69 14.00
CA LEU A 610 -5.38 1.29 15.33
C LEU A 610 -5.88 2.75 15.39
N GLU A 611 -5.72 3.50 14.31
CA GLU A 611 -6.12 4.90 14.21
C GLU A 611 -7.55 5.12 13.69
N GLY A 612 -8.22 4.08 13.20
CA GLY A 612 -9.54 4.20 12.56
C GLY A 612 -9.53 4.95 11.22
N GLU A 613 -8.38 4.98 10.56
CA GLU A 613 -8.21 5.55 9.24
C GLU A 613 -8.78 4.64 8.13
N PRO A 614 -8.98 5.15 6.91
CA PRO A 614 -9.29 4.31 5.77
C PRO A 614 -8.24 3.20 5.61
N LEU A 615 -8.69 1.96 5.41
CA LEU A 615 -7.77 0.85 5.21
C LEU A 615 -7.08 0.95 3.84
N PRO A 616 -5.83 0.49 3.70
CA PRO A 616 -5.13 0.45 2.41
C PRO A 616 -5.63 -0.67 1.48
N LEU A 617 -6.55 -1.49 1.97
CA LEU A 617 -7.22 -2.59 1.28
C LEU A 617 -8.73 -2.54 1.57
N SER A 618 -9.52 -3.13 0.70
CA SER A 618 -10.93 -3.36 1.02
C SER A 618 -11.09 -4.19 2.29
N PRO A 619 -12.17 -4.00 3.06
CA PRO A 619 -12.42 -4.78 4.27
C PRO A 619 -12.39 -6.29 4.02
N SER A 620 -12.88 -6.75 2.87
CA SER A 620 -12.87 -8.16 2.50
C SER A 620 -11.46 -8.71 2.28
N LEU A 621 -10.55 -7.93 1.68
CA LEU A 621 -9.15 -8.32 1.51
C LEU A 621 -8.37 -8.20 2.82
N ALA A 622 -8.64 -7.19 3.64
CA ALA A 622 -8.03 -7.04 4.96
C ALA A 622 -8.38 -8.22 5.88
N LEU A 623 -9.63 -8.70 5.86
CA LEU A 623 -10.06 -9.89 6.60
C LEU A 623 -9.31 -11.16 6.19
N ARG A 624 -8.92 -11.29 4.91
CA ARG A 624 -8.07 -12.41 4.46
C ARG A 624 -6.67 -12.38 5.03
N LEU A 625 -6.21 -11.24 5.51
CA LEU A 625 -4.91 -11.09 6.19
C LEU A 625 -5.05 -11.17 7.72
N ALA A 626 -6.27 -11.11 8.27
CA ALA A 626 -6.49 -11.07 9.71
C ALA A 626 -5.77 -12.22 10.44
N ALA A 627 -5.06 -11.89 11.52
CA ALA A 627 -4.35 -12.89 12.33
C ALA A 627 -5.30 -13.91 12.97
N SER A 628 -6.57 -13.53 13.16
CA SER A 628 -7.64 -14.36 13.72
C SER A 628 -8.45 -15.14 12.68
N ARG A 629 -8.09 -15.06 11.37
CA ARG A 629 -8.86 -15.74 10.31
C ARG A 629 -8.85 -17.27 10.45
N PRO A 630 -9.89 -17.97 9.97
CA PRO A 630 -9.87 -19.44 9.87
C PRO A 630 -8.64 -19.94 9.09
N GLY A 631 -7.96 -20.98 9.60
CA GLY A 631 -6.73 -21.52 9.00
C GLY A 631 -5.43 -20.80 9.37
N ALA A 632 -5.48 -19.66 10.07
CA ALA A 632 -4.31 -19.00 10.64
C ALA A 632 -3.87 -19.61 11.98
N GLN A 633 -4.72 -20.38 12.62
CA GLN A 633 -4.44 -21.18 13.82
C GLN A 633 -4.43 -22.67 13.47
N GLN A 634 -3.58 -23.42 14.15
CA GLN A 634 -3.63 -24.88 14.09
C GLN A 634 -4.87 -25.36 14.88
N ALA A 635 -5.60 -26.30 14.31
CA ALA A 635 -6.75 -26.92 14.95
C ALA A 635 -6.36 -27.65 16.26
#